data_b93f2f29491d6097481baf67d4f29383
#
_entry.id   b93f2f29491d6097481baf67d4f29383
#
_cell.length_a   1.000
_cell.length_b   1.000
_cell.length_c   1.000
_cell.angle_alpha   90.00
_cell.angle_beta   90.00
_cell.angle_gamma   90.00
#
_symmetry.space_group_name_H-M   'P 1'
#
loop_
_entity.id
_entity.type
_entity.pdbx_description
1 polymer ?
#
loop_
_entity_poly.entity_id
_entity_poly.type
_entity_poly.pdbx_seq_one_letter_code
_entity_poly.pdbx_strand_id
1 'polypeptide(L)'
;MKLRHLQAAACVALMLSSAAAQTPAASANGQNAGTAQQPAPQQPAPANPNAMGQTPAAQQPAGTVNPNAPAPQQGVQNDTTGTPGLPQAPGPKLTQPLYLRPTGKDYTEPIPFWPNPIRDYTPTNYPAPRLTNTPDLRDLLRDGKIYLGLDDAVTLALENNYDIAIARINLDIADTDILRAKAGSALRGVSTGLVTNTLGGTTSTITGGGGPGGTTSAAGGSGAGASGLVLSTNGGGPTPEILDPTFTGTLQYNSANSAQTSTFLTGTNSLSQNTATYNFGYQEGFAGGELLTASFDNSRLTTNSERSNYSPTLQSSFNVQLTQHLLQGCCRWVNERFIIQAKNDRRITDSAFRQQLIYTIGQVESIYWALVSAYEDEQAKDRALQQSTQLASDNRKQLQIGTLAPLDVVNSDAAVASDKQALITSQSNLEYQQLLMKQAIARNLNDPQLANAPVIPTDRISLERTPEEDMNTEDLIREAYENNPQIEQAALTLKNDEITIKAEKNGLLPVLDAYGFYGGSGVGGQQNPVLNCGSTTTFTPCPPGTVPNSGYGTVLGNTLNNSSPNWGVGVNLSITIRNRTAQADQVRSQMEYRQSQMRMQQLYTQIRIQVINGVYALTNDRAAVQSSQSARDYAAQALDAEQKKYRLGASTTANVLQMERNLATAEDNLISADAAYARDRVTLREVLANTLDQYGISITEAASGNITQRPNIPGLTPPTPPAPPKPLTNTPPPMPQ
;
A
#
# COMPACT_ATOMS: atom_id res chain seq x y z
N MET A 1 -13.96 -29.37 29.17
CA MET A 1 -12.55 -29.06 29.48
C MET A 1 -11.60 -30.29 29.42
N LYS A 2 -12.06 -31.48 29.11
CA LYS A 2 -11.21 -32.72 29.02
C LYS A 2 -10.89 -33.16 27.57
N LEU A 3 -11.41 -32.49 26.55
CA LEU A 3 -11.19 -32.87 25.13
C LEU A 3 -10.05 -32.11 24.44
N ARG A 4 -9.58 -30.97 25.00
CA ARG A 4 -8.49 -30.16 24.40
C ARG A 4 -7.07 -30.63 24.77
N HIS A 5 -6.94 -31.41 25.85
CA HIS A 5 -5.61 -31.93 26.23
C HIS A 5 -5.23 -33.23 25.47
N LEU A 6 -6.18 -33.89 24.82
CA LEU A 6 -5.90 -35.08 24.00
C LEU A 6 -5.37 -34.68 22.57
N GLN A 7 -5.72 -33.51 22.07
CA GLN A 7 -5.25 -33.05 20.77
C GLN A 7 -3.79 -32.54 20.80
N ALA A 8 -3.36 -31.96 21.91
CA ALA A 8 -1.97 -31.52 22.06
C ALA A 8 -0.99 -32.71 22.19
N ALA A 9 -1.40 -33.80 22.82
CA ALA A 9 -0.59 -35.01 22.93
C ALA A 9 -0.49 -35.78 21.59
N ALA A 10 -1.53 -35.71 20.76
CA ALA A 10 -1.55 -36.35 19.44
C ALA A 10 -0.64 -35.62 18.41
N CYS A 11 -0.50 -34.27 18.50
CA CYS A 11 0.39 -33.52 17.61
C CYS A 11 1.89 -33.77 17.89
N VAL A 12 2.26 -34.01 19.14
CA VAL A 12 3.64 -34.35 19.50
C VAL A 12 4.01 -35.78 19.07
N ALA A 13 3.03 -36.68 19.07
CA ALA A 13 3.24 -38.07 18.61
C ALA A 13 3.30 -38.21 17.08
N LEU A 14 2.65 -37.30 16.32
CA LEU A 14 2.68 -37.32 14.85
C LEU A 14 3.94 -36.67 14.25
N MET A 15 4.66 -35.85 15.01
CA MET A 15 5.95 -35.28 14.55
C MET A 15 7.15 -36.21 14.74
N LEU A 16 6.99 -37.32 15.44
CA LEU A 16 8.04 -38.32 15.67
C LEU A 16 8.07 -39.44 14.63
N SER A 17 7.16 -39.46 13.64
CA SER A 17 7.05 -40.54 12.67
C SER A 17 7.47 -40.23 11.22
N SER A 18 8.01 -39.02 10.93
CA SER A 18 8.36 -38.60 9.57
C SER A 18 9.86 -38.35 9.32
N ALA A 19 10.73 -38.82 10.18
CA ALA A 19 12.18 -38.72 9.99
C ALA A 19 12.83 -40.09 9.72
N ALA A 20 12.48 -40.73 8.60
CA ALA A 20 13.23 -41.85 8.06
C ALA A 20 13.15 -41.86 6.54
N ALA A 21 14.33 -41.90 5.92
CA ALA A 21 14.62 -42.19 4.53
C ALA A 21 14.72 -41.03 3.53
N GLN A 22 15.89 -40.50 3.37
CA GLN A 22 16.45 -40.19 2.05
C GLN A 22 17.98 -40.40 2.08
N THR A 23 18.42 -41.49 1.49
CA THR A 23 19.81 -41.77 1.10
C THR A 23 20.08 -41.20 -0.30
N PRO A 24 21.28 -40.70 -0.61
CA PRO A 24 21.61 -40.18 -1.93
C PRO A 24 22.04 -41.33 -2.87
N ALA A 25 21.48 -41.36 -4.07
CA ALA A 25 21.95 -42.24 -5.15
C ALA A 25 22.84 -41.45 -6.13
N ALA A 26 23.91 -42.07 -6.49
CA ALA A 26 24.99 -41.60 -7.33
C ALA A 26 24.62 -41.55 -8.82
N SER A 27 25.36 -40.70 -9.52
CA SER A 27 25.46 -40.48 -10.95
C SER A 27 25.52 -41.72 -11.84
N ALA A 28 24.85 -41.68 -13.01
CA ALA A 28 25.28 -42.36 -14.21
C ALA A 28 24.91 -41.56 -15.46
N ASN A 29 25.92 -41.34 -16.29
CA ASN A 29 25.90 -40.77 -17.64
C ASN A 29 25.01 -41.55 -18.60
N GLY A 30 24.40 -40.87 -19.53
CA GLY A 30 23.77 -41.45 -20.71
C GLY A 30 23.41 -40.38 -21.75
N GLN A 31 24.27 -40.23 -22.73
CA GLN A 31 24.05 -39.48 -23.97
C GLN A 31 22.85 -40.05 -24.74
N ASN A 32 21.97 -39.20 -25.29
CA ASN A 32 21.55 -39.39 -26.68
C ASN A 32 20.95 -38.10 -27.28
N ALA A 33 21.34 -37.92 -28.53
CA ALA A 33 21.01 -36.83 -29.44
C ALA A 33 19.58 -36.94 -29.99
N GLY A 34 19.04 -35.82 -30.42
CA GLY A 34 17.96 -35.88 -31.39
C GLY A 34 17.07 -34.66 -31.50
N THR A 35 17.31 -33.93 -32.54
CA THR A 35 16.39 -33.16 -33.42
C THR A 35 15.85 -31.83 -32.95
N ALA A 36 16.46 -30.81 -33.57
CA ALA A 36 15.94 -29.46 -33.72
C ALA A 36 14.67 -29.40 -34.60
N GLN A 37 13.62 -28.73 -34.17
CA GLN A 37 12.53 -28.25 -35.02
C GLN A 37 12.66 -26.75 -35.20
N GLN A 38 12.79 -26.34 -36.48
CA GLN A 38 12.75 -24.96 -36.96
C GLN A 38 11.34 -24.35 -36.80
N PRO A 39 11.22 -23.06 -36.45
CA PRO A 39 9.94 -22.34 -36.60
C PRO A 39 9.76 -21.83 -38.01
N ALA A 40 8.50 -21.92 -38.50
CA ALA A 40 8.03 -21.47 -39.81
C ALA A 40 8.04 -19.95 -39.97
N PRO A 41 8.16 -19.41 -41.19
CA PRO A 41 8.30 -17.99 -41.45
C PRO A 41 6.95 -17.24 -41.39
N GLN A 42 6.96 -16.09 -40.70
CA GLN A 42 5.85 -15.13 -40.67
C GLN A 42 5.80 -14.31 -41.96
N GLN A 43 4.60 -14.17 -42.52
CA GLN A 43 4.29 -13.29 -43.65
C GLN A 43 4.33 -11.80 -43.25
N PRO A 44 4.74 -10.89 -44.17
CA PRO A 44 4.76 -9.46 -43.93
C PRO A 44 3.38 -8.82 -44.11
N ALA A 45 3.04 -7.89 -43.22
CA ALA A 45 1.87 -7.02 -43.29
C ALA A 45 2.02 -5.92 -44.35
N PRO A 46 0.92 -5.40 -44.92
CA PRO A 46 0.95 -4.48 -46.06
C PRO A 46 1.33 -3.04 -45.66
N ALA A 47 2.07 -2.40 -46.55
CA ALA A 47 2.58 -1.04 -46.46
C ALA A 47 1.50 0.04 -46.53
N ASN A 48 1.65 1.08 -45.72
CA ASN A 48 0.86 2.30 -45.71
C ASN A 48 1.53 3.36 -46.62
N PRO A 49 0.90 3.92 -47.63
CA PRO A 49 1.49 4.93 -48.52
C PRO A 49 1.12 6.33 -48.05
N ASN A 50 1.99 6.99 -47.26
CA ASN A 50 2.07 8.45 -47.18
C ASN A 50 3.24 8.87 -46.29
N ALA A 51 4.41 9.04 -46.92
CA ALA A 51 5.49 9.87 -46.41
C ALA A 51 6.25 10.48 -47.59
N MET A 52 5.92 11.71 -47.90
CA MET A 52 6.77 12.56 -48.77
C MET A 52 7.85 13.24 -47.92
N GLY A 53 9.08 13.03 -48.30
CA GLY A 53 10.14 13.99 -48.50
C GLY A 53 10.69 14.77 -47.31
N GLN A 54 11.83 14.37 -46.81
CA GLN A 54 12.86 15.30 -46.34
C GLN A 54 14.25 14.78 -46.72
N THR A 55 15.00 15.63 -47.39
CA THR A 55 16.36 15.48 -47.91
C THR A 55 17.42 15.36 -46.80
N PRO A 56 18.52 14.63 -46.99
CA PRO A 56 19.56 14.43 -46.00
C PRO A 56 20.54 15.59 -45.94
N ALA A 57 20.87 16.04 -44.71
CA ALA A 57 21.92 16.99 -44.43
C ALA A 57 23.29 16.28 -44.32
N ALA A 58 24.29 16.94 -44.85
CA ALA A 58 25.66 16.48 -45.08
C ALA A 58 26.44 16.08 -43.84
N GLN A 59 27.20 15.00 -43.94
CA GLN A 59 28.22 14.58 -42.99
C GLN A 59 29.43 15.55 -43.05
N GLN A 60 29.89 16.06 -41.89
CA GLN A 60 31.20 16.65 -41.72
C GLN A 60 32.23 15.60 -41.25
N PRO A 61 33.49 15.73 -41.67
CA PRO A 61 34.52 14.69 -41.44
C PRO A 61 35.13 14.75 -40.04
N ALA A 62 35.53 13.58 -39.55
CA ALA A 62 36.17 13.33 -38.27
C ALA A 62 37.53 14.07 -38.16
N GLY A 63 37.69 14.86 -37.08
CA GLY A 63 38.96 15.46 -36.70
C GLY A 63 39.87 14.44 -36.00
N THR A 64 41.13 14.44 -36.39
CA THR A 64 42.25 13.63 -35.92
C THR A 64 42.55 13.85 -34.44
N VAL A 65 42.61 12.74 -33.69
CA VAL A 65 43.00 12.70 -32.26
C VAL A 65 44.53 12.86 -32.14
N ASN A 66 44.97 13.82 -31.32
CA ASN A 66 46.39 14.04 -30.98
C ASN A 66 46.76 13.20 -29.73
N PRO A 67 47.76 12.29 -29.78
CA PRO A 67 48.03 11.34 -28.68
C PRO A 67 48.91 11.85 -27.52
N ASN A 68 49.13 13.16 -27.38
CA ASN A 68 49.99 13.69 -26.33
C ASN A 68 49.36 14.84 -25.55
N ALA A 69 48.27 14.56 -24.80
CA ALA A 69 47.79 15.48 -23.76
C ALA A 69 47.81 14.74 -22.41
N PRO A 70 48.36 15.35 -21.34
CA PRO A 70 48.35 14.72 -20.02
C PRO A 70 46.96 14.70 -19.45
N ALA A 71 46.61 13.55 -18.80
CA ALA A 71 45.34 13.32 -18.16
C ALA A 71 45.07 14.35 -17.04
N PRO A 72 43.85 14.91 -16.95
CA PRO A 72 43.51 15.79 -15.84
C PRO A 72 43.29 14.94 -14.56
N GLN A 73 43.97 15.33 -13.50
CA GLN A 73 43.72 14.81 -12.14
C GLN A 73 42.31 15.18 -11.71
N GLN A 74 41.51 14.19 -11.43
CA GLN A 74 40.18 14.38 -10.81
C GLN A 74 40.36 14.80 -9.34
N GLY A 75 40.32 16.12 -9.12
CA GLY A 75 40.00 16.65 -7.80
C GLY A 75 38.54 16.43 -7.50
N VAL A 76 38.25 15.85 -6.34
CA VAL A 76 36.90 15.77 -5.77
C VAL A 76 36.45 17.21 -5.50
N GLN A 77 35.74 17.81 -6.45
CA GLN A 77 35.01 19.05 -6.22
C GLN A 77 33.59 18.66 -5.72
N ASN A 78 33.28 19.14 -4.53
CA ASN A 78 31.89 19.28 -4.06
C ASN A 78 31.18 20.24 -5.04
N ASP A 79 30.43 19.68 -5.97
CA ASP A 79 29.55 20.44 -6.85
C ASP A 79 28.36 21.01 -6.07
N THR A 80 28.59 22.19 -5.47
CA THR A 80 27.55 23.16 -5.09
C THR A 80 27.42 24.25 -6.13
N THR A 81 27.38 23.89 -7.42
CA THR A 81 27.06 24.87 -8.47
C THR A 81 25.69 24.53 -9.04
N GLY A 82 24.65 25.03 -8.35
CA GLY A 82 23.35 25.24 -8.98
C GLY A 82 23.52 26.14 -10.20
N THR A 83 22.98 25.76 -11.35
CA THR A 83 22.86 26.55 -12.54
C THR A 83 22.28 27.94 -12.19
N PRO A 84 22.98 29.07 -12.46
CA PRO A 84 22.41 30.39 -12.16
C PRO A 84 21.25 30.64 -13.11
N GLY A 85 20.01 30.74 -12.56
CA GLY A 85 18.87 31.24 -13.33
C GLY A 85 17.57 30.47 -13.27
N LEU A 86 17.54 29.27 -12.70
CA LEU A 86 16.25 28.57 -12.44
C LEU A 86 15.96 28.67 -10.96
N PRO A 87 14.73 29.09 -10.54
CA PRO A 87 14.34 29.03 -9.15
C PRO A 87 14.43 27.58 -8.70
N GLN A 88 15.31 27.30 -7.76
CA GLN A 88 15.38 25.98 -7.11
C GLN A 88 14.04 25.76 -6.41
N ALA A 89 13.40 24.61 -6.71
CA ALA A 89 12.23 24.20 -5.96
C ALA A 89 12.55 24.23 -4.47
N PRO A 90 11.68 24.80 -3.62
CA PRO A 90 11.90 24.82 -2.18
C PRO A 90 12.13 23.39 -1.70
N GLY A 91 13.19 23.20 -0.91
CA GLY A 91 13.43 21.88 -0.31
C GLY A 91 12.21 21.45 0.50
N PRO A 92 11.84 20.15 0.50
CA PRO A 92 10.67 19.69 1.21
C PRO A 92 10.80 20.09 2.68
N LYS A 93 9.96 20.98 3.14
CA LYS A 93 9.75 21.19 4.56
C LYS A 93 9.03 19.93 5.04
N LEU A 94 9.78 19.01 5.66
CA LEU A 94 9.18 17.96 6.46
C LEU A 94 8.42 18.69 7.59
N THR A 95 7.16 19.02 7.34
CA THR A 95 6.22 19.47 8.36
C THR A 95 6.24 18.48 9.51
N GLN A 96 5.81 18.90 10.70
CA GLN A 96 5.78 18.01 11.86
C GLN A 96 5.14 16.67 11.48
N PRO A 97 5.72 15.52 11.91
CA PRO A 97 5.24 14.23 11.47
C PRO A 97 3.75 14.10 11.76
N LEU A 98 2.99 13.86 10.70
CA LEU A 98 1.56 13.61 10.77
C LEU A 98 1.35 12.19 11.34
N TYR A 99 1.66 11.99 12.61
CA TYR A 99 1.36 10.71 13.24
C TYR A 99 -0.11 10.69 13.63
N LEU A 100 -0.88 9.84 12.98
CA LEU A 100 -2.25 9.56 13.39
C LEU A 100 -2.31 9.01 14.82
N ARG A 101 -1.25 8.32 15.23
CA ARG A 101 -0.99 7.85 16.59
C ARG A 101 0.46 8.13 16.95
N PRO A 102 0.76 8.74 18.12
CA PRO A 102 2.14 9.07 18.52
C PRO A 102 3.02 7.82 18.69
N THR A 103 2.44 6.70 19.10
CA THR A 103 3.10 5.40 19.24
C THR A 103 2.41 4.36 18.37
N GLY A 104 3.19 3.46 17.74
CA GLY A 104 2.63 2.31 17.00
C GLY A 104 1.75 1.46 17.92
N LYS A 105 0.72 0.85 17.34
CA LYS A 105 -0.10 -0.11 18.07
C LYS A 105 0.74 -1.35 18.34
N ASP A 106 0.84 -1.71 19.59
CA ASP A 106 1.53 -2.92 20.00
C ASP A 106 0.55 -4.10 19.98
N TYR A 107 0.83 -5.08 19.14
CA TYR A 107 0.03 -6.29 19.02
C TYR A 107 0.53 -7.41 19.93
N THR A 108 1.65 -7.19 20.67
CA THR A 108 2.08 -8.11 21.72
C THR A 108 1.18 -7.91 22.94
N GLU A 109 0.82 -9.00 23.56
CA GLU A 109 0.11 -8.90 24.84
C GLU A 109 1.08 -8.51 25.96
N PRO A 110 0.67 -7.68 26.95
CA PRO A 110 1.52 -7.31 28.06
C PRO A 110 1.96 -8.55 28.86
N ILE A 111 3.25 -8.61 29.24
CA ILE A 111 3.84 -9.73 29.98
C ILE A 111 3.15 -9.82 31.36
N PRO A 112 2.45 -10.93 31.67
CA PRO A 112 1.81 -11.10 32.97
C PRO A 112 2.83 -11.32 34.08
N PHE A 113 2.44 -11.03 35.32
CA PHE A 113 3.29 -11.27 36.51
C PHE A 113 3.80 -12.72 36.63
N TRP A 114 2.98 -13.71 36.19
CA TRP A 114 3.39 -15.09 36.00
C TRP A 114 3.55 -15.38 34.52
N PRO A 115 4.79 -15.63 34.03
CA PRO A 115 5.02 -15.90 32.62
C PRO A 115 4.33 -17.21 32.21
N ASN A 116 3.41 -17.10 31.28
CA ASN A 116 2.86 -18.27 30.60
C ASN A 116 3.62 -18.46 29.29
N PRO A 117 4.56 -19.41 29.19
CA PRO A 117 5.42 -19.56 28.01
C PRO A 117 4.67 -19.97 26.73
N ILE A 118 3.40 -20.36 26.85
CA ILE A 118 2.58 -20.79 25.72
C ILE A 118 1.80 -19.59 25.13
N ARG A 119 1.70 -18.49 25.85
CA ARG A 119 0.89 -17.35 25.48
C ARG A 119 1.33 -16.70 24.18
N ASP A 120 2.64 -16.47 24.03
CA ASP A 120 3.23 -15.81 22.86
C ASP A 120 3.08 -16.66 21.57
N TYR A 121 2.70 -17.95 21.73
CA TYR A 121 2.40 -18.86 20.63
C TYR A 121 0.89 -18.99 20.34
N THR A 122 0.05 -18.24 21.05
CA THR A 122 -1.39 -18.22 20.77
C THR A 122 -1.71 -17.17 19.71
N PRO A 123 -2.56 -17.48 18.71
CA PRO A 123 -2.91 -16.51 17.67
C PRO A 123 -3.69 -15.33 18.26
N THR A 124 -3.27 -14.12 17.94
CA THR A 124 -4.02 -12.91 18.23
C THR A 124 -5.10 -12.71 17.17
N ASN A 125 -6.36 -12.51 17.59
CA ASN A 125 -7.45 -12.28 16.68
C ASN A 125 -7.61 -10.79 16.36
N TYR A 126 -7.49 -10.45 15.08
CA TYR A 126 -7.84 -9.12 14.60
C TYR A 126 -9.38 -9.03 14.44
N PRO A 127 -10.04 -7.93 14.85
CA PRO A 127 -11.50 -7.82 14.74
C PRO A 127 -11.95 -7.87 13.28
N ALA A 128 -13.09 -8.53 13.04
CA ALA A 128 -13.67 -8.61 11.70
C ALA A 128 -14.05 -7.21 11.18
N PRO A 129 -13.87 -6.93 9.87
CA PRO A 129 -14.25 -5.65 9.30
C PRO A 129 -15.77 -5.43 9.36
N ARG A 130 -16.17 -4.18 9.57
CA ARG A 130 -17.59 -3.80 9.50
C ARG A 130 -18.03 -3.84 8.03
N LEU A 131 -19.02 -4.66 7.70
CA LEU A 131 -19.61 -4.78 6.35
C LEU A 131 -21.02 -4.17 6.25
N THR A 132 -21.53 -3.60 7.34
CA THR A 132 -22.84 -2.95 7.40
C THR A 132 -22.71 -1.44 7.21
N ASN A 133 -23.74 -0.82 6.64
CA ASN A 133 -23.84 0.64 6.52
C ASN A 133 -23.93 1.29 7.89
N THR A 134 -23.53 2.57 7.98
CA THR A 134 -23.82 3.42 9.15
C THR A 134 -25.30 3.75 9.23
N PRO A 135 -25.85 4.03 10.44
CA PRO A 135 -27.23 4.44 10.60
C PRO A 135 -27.55 5.75 9.86
N ASP A 136 -26.62 6.68 9.76
CA ASP A 136 -26.77 8.00 9.15
C ASP A 136 -27.29 7.94 7.70
N LEU A 137 -26.94 6.89 6.96
CA LEU A 137 -27.45 6.68 5.60
C LEU A 137 -28.97 6.45 5.57
N ARG A 138 -29.54 5.86 6.64
CA ARG A 138 -30.99 5.65 6.74
C ARG A 138 -31.74 6.92 7.13
N ASP A 139 -31.11 7.81 7.85
CA ASP A 139 -31.70 9.07 8.30
C ASP A 139 -31.95 10.04 7.13
N LEU A 140 -31.21 9.88 6.03
CA LEU A 140 -31.40 10.62 4.77
C LEU A 140 -32.56 10.08 3.92
N LEU A 141 -33.10 8.89 4.23
CA LEU A 141 -34.22 8.32 3.49
C LEU A 141 -35.54 8.93 4.00
N ARG A 142 -36.16 9.80 3.20
CA ARG A 142 -37.44 10.48 3.47
C ARG A 142 -38.39 10.21 2.32
N ASP A 143 -39.60 9.76 2.61
CA ASP A 143 -40.65 9.48 1.60
C ASP A 143 -40.20 8.57 0.46
N GLY A 144 -39.30 7.59 0.75
CA GLY A 144 -38.76 6.65 -0.23
C GLY A 144 -37.71 7.26 -1.18
N LYS A 145 -37.22 8.47 -0.90
CA LYS A 145 -36.16 9.17 -1.66
C LYS A 145 -35.02 9.53 -0.73
N ILE A 146 -33.80 9.54 -1.26
CA ILE A 146 -32.60 9.96 -0.54
C ILE A 146 -32.30 11.41 -0.93
N TYR A 147 -32.47 12.35 0.01
CA TYR A 147 -32.07 13.73 -0.19
C TYR A 147 -30.64 13.89 0.28
N LEU A 148 -29.72 14.10 -0.67
CA LEU A 148 -28.28 14.06 -0.43
C LEU A 148 -27.67 15.44 -0.65
N GLY A 149 -27.10 16.01 0.42
CA GLY A 149 -26.18 17.14 0.35
C GLY A 149 -24.76 16.67 0.06
N LEU A 150 -23.90 17.56 -0.41
CA LEU A 150 -22.50 17.24 -0.66
C LEU A 150 -21.74 16.95 0.65
N ASP A 151 -22.06 17.68 1.72
CA ASP A 151 -21.53 17.46 3.07
C ASP A 151 -21.93 16.09 3.63
N ASP A 152 -23.19 15.69 3.44
CA ASP A 152 -23.66 14.33 3.80
C ASP A 152 -23.00 13.26 2.95
N ALA A 153 -22.80 13.50 1.64
CA ALA A 153 -22.14 12.57 0.75
C ALA A 153 -20.67 12.32 1.15
N VAL A 154 -19.93 13.39 1.48
CA VAL A 154 -18.55 13.28 1.95
C VAL A 154 -18.48 12.58 3.32
N THR A 155 -19.38 12.90 4.25
CA THR A 155 -19.46 12.23 5.57
C THR A 155 -19.69 10.73 5.41
N LEU A 156 -20.70 10.35 4.63
CA LEU A 156 -21.03 8.95 4.38
C LEU A 156 -19.90 8.20 3.66
N ALA A 157 -19.19 8.87 2.72
CA ALA A 157 -18.04 8.28 2.08
C ALA A 157 -16.89 8.04 3.06
N LEU A 158 -16.59 8.99 3.93
CA LEU A 158 -15.59 8.83 4.99
C LEU A 158 -15.91 7.65 5.92
N GLU A 159 -17.18 7.35 6.17
CA GLU A 159 -17.60 6.26 7.05
C GLU A 159 -17.72 4.91 6.34
N ASN A 160 -18.28 4.89 5.15
CA ASN A 160 -18.71 3.66 4.48
C ASN A 160 -17.86 3.27 3.29
N ASN A 161 -17.10 4.16 2.66
CA ASN A 161 -16.34 3.86 1.46
C ASN A 161 -15.28 2.77 1.71
N TYR A 162 -15.21 1.78 0.80
CA TYR A 162 -14.28 0.66 0.90
C TYR A 162 -12.84 1.06 0.67
N ASP A 163 -12.57 2.04 -0.20
CA ASP A 163 -11.20 2.46 -0.50
C ASP A 163 -10.53 3.06 0.73
N ILE A 164 -11.28 3.90 1.48
CA ILE A 164 -10.85 4.45 2.76
C ILE A 164 -10.73 3.35 3.83
N ALA A 165 -11.68 2.41 3.86
CA ALA A 165 -11.64 1.31 4.84
C ALA A 165 -10.43 0.39 4.64
N ILE A 166 -10.05 0.10 3.40
CA ILE A 166 -8.84 -0.67 3.07
C ILE A 166 -7.59 0.11 3.47
N ALA A 167 -7.53 1.41 3.15
CA ALA A 167 -6.42 2.27 3.50
C ALA A 167 -6.20 2.39 5.03
N ARG A 168 -7.27 2.33 5.84
CA ARG A 168 -7.18 2.27 7.31
C ARG A 168 -6.43 1.04 7.81
N ILE A 169 -6.67 -0.13 7.20
CA ILE A 169 -5.99 -1.37 7.58
C ILE A 169 -4.49 -1.28 7.31
N ASN A 170 -4.07 -0.54 6.27
CA ASN A 170 -2.66 -0.33 5.98
C ASN A 170 -1.91 0.38 7.12
N LEU A 171 -2.59 1.25 7.89
CA LEU A 171 -2.02 1.88 9.09
C LEU A 171 -1.67 0.84 10.17
N ASP A 172 -2.54 -0.14 10.37
CA ASP A 172 -2.32 -1.23 11.33
C ASP A 172 -1.23 -2.20 10.83
N ILE A 173 -1.17 -2.47 9.52
CA ILE A 173 -0.10 -3.29 8.92
C ILE A 173 1.27 -2.63 9.13
N ALA A 174 1.38 -1.30 8.97
CA ALA A 174 2.63 -0.58 9.20
C ALA A 174 3.12 -0.70 10.67
N ASP A 175 2.20 -0.73 11.63
CA ASP A 175 2.55 -0.97 13.03
C ASP A 175 3.10 -2.39 13.27
N THR A 176 2.60 -3.40 12.54
CA THR A 176 3.16 -4.77 12.65
C THR A 176 4.58 -4.87 12.09
N ASP A 177 4.93 -4.06 11.09
CA ASP A 177 6.29 -4.00 10.57
C ASP A 177 7.27 -3.38 11.60
N ILE A 178 6.83 -2.40 12.39
CA ILE A 178 7.63 -1.87 13.50
C ILE A 178 7.90 -2.97 14.54
N LEU A 179 6.90 -3.79 14.87
CA LEU A 179 7.06 -4.91 15.80
C LEU A 179 8.07 -5.93 15.26
N ARG A 180 7.94 -6.28 13.97
CA ARG A 180 8.85 -7.19 13.29
C ARG A 180 10.28 -6.67 13.25
N ALA A 181 10.45 -5.36 13.01
CA ALA A 181 11.76 -4.71 12.99
C ALA A 181 12.43 -4.71 14.39
N LYS A 182 11.64 -4.58 15.47
CA LYS A 182 12.14 -4.69 16.85
C LYS A 182 12.72 -6.07 17.14
N ALA A 183 12.21 -7.13 16.54
CA ALA A 183 12.76 -8.49 16.62
C ALA A 183 14.04 -8.70 15.78
N GLY A 184 14.56 -7.67 15.09
CA GLY A 184 15.72 -7.76 14.22
C GLY A 184 15.43 -8.33 12.82
N SER A 185 14.16 -8.57 12.51
CA SER A 185 13.75 -9.14 11.21
C SER A 185 13.56 -8.06 10.15
N ALA A 186 13.81 -8.42 8.87
CA ALA A 186 13.57 -7.53 7.74
C ALA A 186 12.08 -7.18 7.58
N LEU A 187 11.81 -5.96 7.09
CA LEU A 187 10.45 -5.45 6.84
C LEU A 187 9.75 -6.24 5.73
N ARG A 188 8.44 -6.34 5.81
CA ARG A 188 7.60 -6.88 4.74
C ARG A 188 7.07 -5.78 3.82
N GLY A 189 6.93 -4.57 4.35
CA GLY A 189 6.39 -3.41 3.66
C GLY A 189 4.87 -3.34 3.65
N VAL A 190 4.36 -2.14 3.42
CA VAL A 190 2.94 -1.82 3.35
C VAL A 190 2.63 -1.27 1.96
N SER A 191 1.45 -1.58 1.44
CA SER A 191 0.98 -0.95 0.20
C SER A 191 0.65 0.53 0.49
N THR A 192 1.35 1.43 -0.21
CA THR A 192 1.13 2.88 -0.16
C THR A 192 0.47 3.42 -1.43
N GLY A 193 0.12 2.53 -2.38
CA GLY A 193 -0.61 2.90 -3.59
C GLY A 193 -2.07 3.27 -3.30
N LEU A 194 -2.63 4.14 -4.14
CA LEU A 194 -4.05 4.50 -4.06
C LEU A 194 -4.93 3.28 -4.33
N VAL A 195 -5.95 3.12 -3.50
CA VAL A 195 -7.03 2.15 -3.72
C VAL A 195 -8.10 2.86 -4.58
N THR A 196 -8.34 2.34 -5.78
CA THR A 196 -9.17 2.99 -6.80
C THR A 196 -10.30 2.07 -7.26
N ASN A 197 -11.11 1.55 -6.32
CA ASN A 197 -12.26 0.70 -6.64
C ASN A 197 -13.55 1.52 -6.82
N THR A 198 -13.61 2.73 -6.31
CA THR A 198 -14.71 3.66 -6.52
C THR A 198 -14.65 4.15 -7.97
N LEU A 199 -15.65 3.77 -8.77
CA LEU A 199 -15.75 4.18 -10.16
C LEU A 199 -16.06 5.69 -10.19
N GLY A 200 -15.10 6.49 -10.62
CA GLY A 200 -15.35 7.91 -10.91
C GLY A 200 -16.33 8.04 -12.09
N GLY A 201 -17.24 9.02 -12.03
CA GLY A 201 -18.28 9.23 -13.04
C GLY A 201 -17.80 9.56 -14.46
N THR A 202 -16.51 9.56 -14.73
CA THR A 202 -15.90 9.60 -16.06
C THR A 202 -15.24 8.27 -16.35
N THR A 203 -15.33 7.79 -17.59
CA THR A 203 -14.56 6.64 -18.10
C THR A 203 -13.06 6.93 -18.07
N SER A 204 -12.52 7.16 -16.89
CA SER A 204 -11.08 7.14 -16.69
C SER A 204 -10.64 5.70 -16.89
N THR A 205 -9.96 5.47 -17.99
CA THR A 205 -9.25 4.24 -18.29
C THR A 205 -8.60 3.70 -17.02
N ILE A 206 -8.93 2.47 -16.69
CA ILE A 206 -8.23 1.65 -15.69
C ILE A 206 -6.78 1.49 -16.18
N THR A 207 -5.97 2.52 -16.02
CA THR A 207 -4.52 2.49 -16.21
C THR A 207 -3.81 2.35 -14.87
N GLY A 208 -4.28 1.42 -14.09
CA GLY A 208 -3.59 0.98 -12.89
C GLY A 208 -4.03 -0.45 -12.67
N GLY A 209 -3.25 -1.41 -13.09
CA GLY A 209 -3.50 -2.83 -12.89
C GLY A 209 -3.53 -3.21 -11.42
N GLY A 210 -4.64 -2.82 -10.77
CA GLY A 210 -4.98 -3.23 -9.42
C GLY A 210 -6.30 -3.97 -9.46
N GLY A 211 -6.30 -5.24 -9.89
CA GLY A 211 -7.35 -6.17 -9.49
C GLY A 211 -7.35 -6.34 -7.98
N PRO A 212 -8.34 -7.04 -7.38
CA PRO A 212 -8.37 -7.30 -5.95
C PRO A 212 -7.06 -7.96 -5.52
N GLY A 213 -6.16 -7.19 -4.89
CA GLY A 213 -4.80 -7.60 -4.55
C GLY A 213 -3.69 -6.91 -5.36
N GLY A 214 -4.00 -5.86 -6.14
CA GLY A 214 -3.00 -5.09 -6.87
C GLY A 214 -2.06 -4.34 -5.93
N THR A 215 -0.96 -4.96 -5.59
CA THR A 215 0.17 -4.34 -4.92
C THR A 215 0.91 -3.47 -5.92
N THR A 216 0.57 -2.20 -5.97
CA THR A 216 1.48 -1.23 -6.55
C THR A 216 2.64 -1.04 -5.58
N SER A 217 3.81 -1.43 -6.01
CA SER A 217 5.13 -1.16 -5.43
C SER A 217 5.14 -1.00 -3.91
N ALA A 218 5.45 -2.08 -3.21
CA ALA A 218 5.82 -2.03 -1.81
C ALA A 218 6.98 -1.06 -1.63
N ALA A 219 6.73 0.07 -0.98
CA ALA A 219 7.78 0.85 -0.39
C ALA A 219 8.39 -0.01 0.72
N GLY A 220 9.62 -0.43 0.56
CA GLY A 220 10.45 -0.86 1.68
C GLY A 220 10.52 -2.33 2.05
N GLY A 221 9.88 -3.22 1.34
CA GLY A 221 10.18 -4.64 1.48
C GLY A 221 11.12 -5.10 0.37
N SER A 222 12.06 -5.98 0.66
CA SER A 222 12.79 -6.76 -0.33
C SER A 222 11.80 -7.66 -1.09
N GLY A 223 10.83 -7.03 -1.77
CA GLY A 223 9.73 -7.68 -2.48
C GLY A 223 9.85 -7.50 -3.98
N ALA A 224 9.40 -8.49 -4.69
CA ALA A 224 9.33 -8.44 -6.16
C ALA A 224 8.43 -7.28 -6.60
N GLY A 225 8.95 -6.40 -7.45
CA GLY A 225 8.12 -5.42 -8.17
C GLY A 225 7.06 -6.12 -9.03
N ALA A 226 6.00 -5.41 -9.38
CA ALA A 226 4.82 -5.89 -10.11
C ALA A 226 5.09 -6.59 -11.47
N SER A 227 6.31 -6.62 -11.92
CA SER A 227 6.79 -7.30 -13.14
C SER A 227 7.79 -8.45 -12.88
N GLY A 228 7.78 -9.04 -11.70
CA GLY A 228 8.60 -10.20 -11.37
C GLY A 228 10.08 -9.85 -11.19
N LEU A 229 10.62 -10.23 -10.03
CA LEU A 229 12.06 -10.39 -9.73
C LEU A 229 13.00 -9.18 -9.76
N VAL A 230 12.52 -7.94 -9.64
CA VAL A 230 13.42 -6.84 -9.31
C VAL A 230 13.42 -6.63 -7.80
N LEU A 231 14.40 -7.21 -7.13
CA LEU A 231 14.68 -6.94 -5.72
C LEU A 231 15.39 -5.58 -5.59
N SER A 232 14.78 -4.68 -4.84
CA SER A 232 15.43 -3.44 -4.41
C SER A 232 16.48 -3.75 -3.34
N THR A 233 17.55 -2.95 -3.27
CA THR A 233 18.53 -3.00 -2.17
C THR A 233 18.02 -2.36 -0.89
N ASN A 234 16.78 -1.84 -0.88
CA ASN A 234 16.23 -1.16 0.30
C ASN A 234 16.24 -2.12 1.51
N GLY A 235 16.87 -1.66 2.60
CA GLY A 235 17.12 -2.49 3.77
C GLY A 235 18.33 -3.42 3.66
N GLY A 236 19.08 -3.37 2.56
CA GLY A 236 20.34 -4.13 2.37
C GLY A 236 21.43 -3.79 3.38
N GLY A 237 22.54 -4.51 3.30
CA GLY A 237 23.65 -4.43 4.24
C GLY A 237 23.81 -5.70 5.09
N PRO A 238 24.74 -5.73 6.07
CA PRO A 238 24.93 -6.88 6.93
C PRO A 238 23.63 -7.30 7.62
N THR A 239 23.34 -8.61 7.65
CA THR A 239 22.17 -9.11 8.39
C THR A 239 22.34 -8.79 9.88
N PRO A 240 21.40 -8.08 10.52
CA PRO A 240 21.46 -7.90 11.96
C PRO A 240 21.19 -9.21 12.67
N GLU A 241 21.74 -9.33 13.88
CA GLU A 241 21.42 -10.45 14.76
C GLU A 241 19.93 -10.39 15.18
N ILE A 242 19.37 -11.58 15.45
CA ILE A 242 17.99 -11.67 15.98
C ILE A 242 18.00 -11.10 17.39
N LEU A 243 17.19 -10.03 17.60
CA LEU A 243 17.12 -9.33 18.88
C LEU A 243 16.22 -10.05 19.90
N ASP A 244 15.29 -10.89 19.44
CA ASP A 244 14.46 -11.69 20.33
C ASP A 244 15.25 -12.87 20.89
N PRO A 245 15.21 -13.11 22.21
CA PRO A 245 15.90 -14.23 22.82
C PRO A 245 15.32 -15.56 22.36
N THR A 246 16.20 -16.50 22.02
CA THR A 246 15.81 -17.86 21.64
C THR A 246 16.31 -18.87 22.66
N PHE A 247 15.41 -19.74 23.11
CA PHE A 247 15.74 -20.86 23.98
C PHE A 247 15.55 -22.16 23.20
N THR A 248 16.60 -22.98 23.15
CA THR A 248 16.61 -24.26 22.46
C THR A 248 16.79 -25.40 23.45
N GLY A 249 16.08 -26.49 23.27
CA GLY A 249 16.21 -27.70 24.06
C GLY A 249 16.34 -28.94 23.16
N THR A 250 17.37 -29.74 23.36
CA THR A 250 17.58 -31.00 22.64
C THR A 250 17.56 -32.17 23.60
N LEU A 251 16.62 -33.08 23.42
CA LEU A 251 16.52 -34.32 24.14
C LEU A 251 16.72 -35.44 23.11
N GLN A 252 17.82 -36.20 23.24
CA GLN A 252 18.13 -37.23 22.27
C GLN A 252 18.60 -38.50 22.97
N TYR A 253 18.19 -39.65 22.47
CA TYR A 253 18.74 -40.95 22.79
C TYR A 253 19.28 -41.58 21.54
N ASN A 254 20.59 -41.94 21.57
CA ASN A 254 21.28 -42.59 20.47
C ASN A 254 21.88 -43.93 20.95
N SER A 255 21.65 -44.98 20.20
CA SER A 255 22.26 -46.30 20.42
C SER A 255 23.08 -46.63 19.19
N ALA A 256 24.37 -46.78 19.37
CA ALA A 256 25.32 -47.06 18.31
C ALA A 256 26.15 -48.31 18.63
N ASN A 257 26.22 -49.23 17.69
CA ASN A 257 27.11 -50.39 17.74
C ASN A 257 28.13 -50.29 16.60
N SER A 258 29.40 -50.25 16.93
CA SER A 258 30.47 -50.13 15.97
C SER A 258 31.47 -51.28 16.10
N ALA A 259 31.74 -51.99 14.98
CA ALA A 259 32.78 -52.97 14.92
C ALA A 259 34.13 -52.28 15.07
N GLN A 260 35.01 -52.82 15.91
CA GLN A 260 36.33 -52.26 16.18
C GLN A 260 37.38 -53.06 15.41
N THR A 261 38.28 -52.36 14.70
CA THR A 261 39.40 -52.96 13.98
C THR A 261 40.53 -53.34 14.91
N SER A 262 40.52 -52.84 16.16
CA SER A 262 41.53 -53.16 17.16
C SER A 262 40.88 -53.11 18.55
N THR A 263 41.17 -54.10 19.38
CA THR A 263 40.71 -54.15 20.78
C THR A 263 41.61 -53.35 21.74
N PHE A 264 42.68 -52.77 21.25
CA PHE A 264 43.66 -52.06 22.12
C PHE A 264 43.05 -50.84 22.81
N LEU A 265 42.21 -50.10 22.11
CA LEU A 265 41.62 -48.87 22.65
C LEU A 265 40.33 -49.10 23.47
N THR A 266 39.54 -50.11 23.12
CA THR A 266 38.19 -50.30 23.72
C THR A 266 38.09 -51.58 24.56
N GLY A 267 39.00 -52.55 24.38
CA GLY A 267 38.94 -53.87 24.99
C GLY A 267 37.97 -54.82 24.29
N THR A 268 37.17 -54.36 23.34
CA THR A 268 36.07 -55.13 22.73
C THR A 268 36.15 -55.12 21.20
N ASN A 269 35.69 -56.19 20.54
CA ASN A 269 35.61 -56.27 19.06
C ASN A 269 34.38 -55.47 18.51
N SER A 270 33.37 -55.28 19.36
CA SER A 270 32.18 -54.49 19.02
C SER A 270 31.91 -53.53 20.17
N LEU A 271 31.99 -52.24 19.89
CA LEU A 271 31.69 -51.19 20.87
C LEU A 271 30.24 -50.84 20.79
N SER A 272 29.51 -51.05 21.88
CA SER A 272 28.14 -50.59 22.06
C SER A 272 28.11 -49.36 22.93
N GLN A 273 27.47 -48.29 22.41
CA GLN A 273 27.36 -47.03 23.11
C GLN A 273 25.89 -46.55 23.07
N ASN A 274 25.33 -46.31 24.22
CA ASN A 274 24.02 -45.71 24.37
C ASN A 274 24.18 -44.35 25.01
N THR A 275 23.88 -43.31 24.28
CA THR A 275 24.03 -41.89 24.71
C THR A 275 22.68 -41.23 24.83
N ALA A 276 22.35 -40.73 25.99
CA ALA A 276 21.24 -39.83 26.21
C ALA A 276 21.80 -38.41 26.43
N THR A 277 21.34 -37.46 25.63
CA THR A 277 21.75 -36.05 25.70
C THR A 277 20.59 -35.19 26.12
N TYR A 278 20.85 -34.14 26.93
CA TYR A 278 19.88 -33.19 27.45
C TYR A 278 20.55 -31.81 27.39
N ASN A 279 20.47 -31.18 26.20
CA ASN A 279 21.16 -29.92 25.96
C ASN A 279 20.17 -28.77 25.93
N PHE A 280 20.55 -27.66 26.57
CA PHE A 280 19.79 -26.42 26.58
C PHE A 280 20.66 -25.29 26.08
N GLY A 281 20.13 -24.45 25.22
CA GLY A 281 20.80 -23.29 24.66
C GLY A 281 19.96 -22.03 24.82
N TYR A 282 20.61 -20.92 25.07
CA TYR A 282 20.04 -19.57 25.05
C TYR A 282 20.89 -18.71 24.12
N GLN A 283 20.22 -17.96 23.25
CA GLN A 283 20.88 -17.04 22.32
C GLN A 283 20.08 -15.74 22.23
N GLU A 284 20.79 -14.61 22.33
CA GLU A 284 20.21 -13.27 22.22
C GLU A 284 21.21 -12.34 21.52
N GLY A 285 20.73 -11.62 20.50
CA GLY A 285 21.46 -10.55 19.84
C GLY A 285 21.10 -9.19 20.42
N PHE A 286 22.05 -8.26 20.38
CA PHE A 286 21.85 -6.89 20.86
C PHE A 286 22.08 -5.88 19.74
N ALA A 287 21.45 -4.72 19.88
CA ALA A 287 21.51 -3.66 18.88
C ALA A 287 22.93 -3.12 18.60
N GLY A 288 23.87 -3.28 19.52
CA GLY A 288 25.26 -2.88 19.34
C GLY A 288 26.08 -3.85 18.46
N GLY A 289 25.50 -4.98 18.07
CA GLY A 289 26.19 -6.07 17.34
C GLY A 289 26.85 -7.07 18.25
N GLU A 290 26.39 -7.16 19.50
CA GLU A 290 26.77 -8.23 20.43
C GLU A 290 25.86 -9.45 20.21
N LEU A 291 26.42 -10.65 20.37
CA LEU A 291 25.72 -11.91 20.41
C LEU A 291 26.10 -12.66 21.68
N LEU A 292 25.13 -12.86 22.55
CA LEU A 292 25.27 -13.68 23.74
C LEU A 292 24.74 -15.08 23.44
N THR A 293 25.60 -16.10 23.67
CA THR A 293 25.18 -17.50 23.62
C THR A 293 25.51 -18.17 24.96
N ALA A 294 24.59 -18.93 25.52
CA ALA A 294 24.80 -19.74 26.70
C ALA A 294 24.32 -21.15 26.39
N SER A 295 25.19 -22.13 26.58
CA SER A 295 24.84 -23.55 26.43
C SER A 295 25.06 -24.31 27.73
N PHE A 296 24.18 -25.26 27.95
CA PHE A 296 24.23 -26.20 29.04
C PHE A 296 24.04 -27.60 28.47
N ASP A 297 25.16 -28.34 28.30
CA ASP A 297 25.20 -29.59 27.62
C ASP A 297 25.37 -30.75 28.62
N ASN A 298 24.50 -31.73 28.54
CA ASN A 298 24.50 -32.87 29.45
C ASN A 298 24.38 -34.17 28.67
N SER A 299 25.20 -35.15 29.05
CA SER A 299 25.13 -36.47 28.45
C SER A 299 25.26 -37.59 29.48
N ARG A 300 24.57 -38.67 29.20
CA ARG A 300 24.72 -39.95 29.88
C ARG A 300 25.08 -41.02 28.88
N LEU A 301 26.31 -41.49 28.95
CA LEU A 301 26.87 -42.51 28.04
C LEU A 301 27.01 -43.84 28.77
N THR A 302 26.36 -44.87 28.29
CA THR A 302 26.57 -46.25 28.71
C THR A 302 27.38 -46.97 27.64
N THR A 303 28.46 -47.65 28.03
CA THR A 303 29.37 -48.33 27.10
C THR A 303 29.81 -49.69 27.62
N ASN A 304 30.10 -50.62 26.71
CA ASN A 304 30.71 -51.90 26.99
C ASN A 304 32.23 -51.86 26.86
N SER A 305 32.85 -50.69 26.70
CA SER A 305 34.32 -50.57 26.62
C SER A 305 34.98 -50.94 27.93
N GLU A 306 35.88 -51.90 27.93
CA GLU A 306 36.68 -52.31 29.09
C GLU A 306 37.69 -51.24 29.53
N ARG A 307 37.92 -50.21 28.74
CA ARG A 307 38.88 -49.12 29.01
C ARG A 307 38.20 -47.85 29.53
N SER A 308 36.87 -47.82 29.58
CA SER A 308 36.13 -46.67 30.15
C SER A 308 36.00 -46.84 31.66
N ASN A 309 36.40 -45.80 32.43
CA ASN A 309 36.31 -45.80 33.89
C ASN A 309 34.87 -45.86 34.37
N TYR A 310 33.95 -45.20 33.67
CA TYR A 310 32.52 -45.09 34.03
C TYR A 310 31.62 -45.74 32.98
N SER A 311 30.60 -46.44 33.43
CA SER A 311 29.46 -46.88 32.63
C SER A 311 28.23 -47.07 33.56
N PRO A 312 27.28 -46.11 33.60
CA PRO A 312 27.21 -44.92 32.74
C PRO A 312 28.23 -43.82 33.10
N THR A 313 28.80 -43.16 32.11
CA THR A 313 29.50 -41.88 32.23
C THR A 313 28.46 -40.78 32.22
N LEU A 314 28.50 -39.89 33.21
CA LEU A 314 27.73 -38.69 33.32
C LEU A 314 28.62 -37.49 33.03
N GLN A 315 28.23 -36.67 32.06
CA GLN A 315 28.99 -35.50 31.69
C GLN A 315 28.08 -34.28 31.63
N SER A 316 28.51 -33.17 32.22
CA SER A 316 27.80 -31.89 32.21
C SER A 316 28.80 -30.81 31.88
N SER A 317 28.40 -29.85 31.06
CA SER A 317 29.19 -28.65 30.79
C SER A 317 28.27 -27.45 30.58
N PHE A 318 28.70 -26.29 31.01
CA PHE A 318 28.11 -25.02 30.63
C PHE A 318 29.15 -24.18 29.90
N ASN A 319 28.69 -23.38 28.95
CA ASN A 319 29.52 -22.39 28.26
C ASN A 319 28.69 -21.15 27.99
N VAL A 320 29.20 -19.97 28.39
CA VAL A 320 28.65 -18.67 28.09
C VAL A 320 29.66 -17.93 27.23
N GLN A 321 29.25 -17.51 26.07
CA GLN A 321 30.09 -16.79 25.11
C GLN A 321 29.42 -15.47 24.73
N LEU A 322 30.20 -14.41 24.75
CA LEU A 322 29.84 -13.11 24.19
C LEU A 322 30.71 -12.83 22.98
N THR A 323 30.08 -12.57 21.85
CA THR A 323 30.74 -12.20 20.59
C THR A 323 30.36 -10.77 20.26
N GLN A 324 31.34 -9.94 19.92
CA GLN A 324 31.16 -8.55 19.52
C GLN A 324 31.66 -8.33 18.11
N HIS A 325 30.80 -7.88 17.21
CA HIS A 325 31.21 -7.40 15.89
C HIS A 325 31.93 -6.05 16.02
N LEU A 326 33.17 -5.94 15.49
CA LEU A 326 33.98 -4.73 15.61
C LEU A 326 33.99 -3.89 14.32
N LEU A 327 33.79 -4.49 13.14
CA LEU A 327 33.80 -3.81 11.84
C LEU A 327 32.47 -4.01 11.13
N GLN A 328 32.31 -5.07 10.34
CA GLN A 328 31.05 -5.37 9.65
C GLN A 328 29.99 -5.78 10.68
N GLY A 329 28.81 -5.20 10.60
CA GLY A 329 27.73 -5.49 11.56
C GLY A 329 27.90 -4.82 12.94
N CYS A 330 28.98 -4.04 13.16
CA CYS A 330 29.12 -3.25 14.36
C CYS A 330 28.11 -2.10 14.36
N CYS A 331 27.87 -1.60 15.56
CA CYS A 331 27.21 -0.33 15.76
C CYS A 331 25.68 -0.35 15.62
N ARG A 332 25.05 0.30 16.56
CA ARG A 332 23.60 0.36 16.74
C ARG A 332 22.86 0.87 15.50
N TRP A 333 23.42 1.86 14.80
CA TRP A 333 22.77 2.44 13.62
C TRP A 333 22.66 1.46 12.44
N VAL A 334 23.55 0.44 12.34
CA VAL A 334 23.47 -0.63 11.32
C VAL A 334 22.38 -1.63 11.69
N ASN A 335 22.38 -2.07 12.94
CA ASN A 335 21.52 -3.16 13.41
C ASN A 335 20.08 -2.68 13.66
N GLU A 336 19.86 -1.42 14.09
CA GLU A 336 18.53 -0.82 14.23
C GLU A 336 17.98 -0.17 12.95
N ARG A 337 18.68 -0.31 11.80
CA ARG A 337 18.22 0.34 10.54
C ARG A 337 16.79 -0.03 10.17
N PHE A 338 16.40 -1.30 10.35
CA PHE A 338 15.04 -1.74 10.07
C PHE A 338 14.00 -1.06 10.97
N ILE A 339 14.34 -0.78 12.22
CA ILE A 339 13.45 -0.04 13.13
C ILE A 339 13.27 1.40 12.66
N ILE A 340 14.35 2.04 12.19
CA ILE A 340 14.29 3.41 11.68
C ILE A 340 13.51 3.45 10.37
N GLN A 341 13.77 2.50 9.46
CA GLN A 341 13.03 2.38 8.21
C GLN A 341 11.55 2.07 8.46
N ALA A 342 11.21 1.15 9.36
CA ALA A 342 9.82 0.85 9.73
C ALA A 342 9.07 2.09 10.27
N LYS A 343 9.74 2.94 11.05
CA LYS A 343 9.16 4.21 11.52
C LYS A 343 8.97 5.21 10.39
N ASN A 344 9.89 5.28 9.43
CA ASN A 344 9.73 6.10 8.24
C ASN A 344 8.60 5.57 7.35
N ASP A 345 8.51 4.24 7.16
CA ASP A 345 7.47 3.61 6.36
C ASP A 345 6.08 3.78 6.99
N ARG A 346 6.00 3.80 8.32
CA ARG A 346 4.77 4.18 9.02
C ARG A 346 4.37 5.63 8.69
N ARG A 347 5.32 6.58 8.68
CA ARG A 347 5.04 7.96 8.27
C ARG A 347 4.62 8.04 6.80
N ILE A 348 5.27 7.26 5.93
CA ILE A 348 4.88 7.15 4.52
C ILE A 348 3.43 6.64 4.43
N THR A 349 3.06 5.67 5.25
CA THR A 349 1.69 5.12 5.29
C THR A 349 0.67 6.14 5.82
N ASP A 350 1.02 6.93 6.85
CA ASP A 350 0.18 8.03 7.35
C ASP A 350 -0.05 9.08 6.25
N SER A 351 1.00 9.46 5.52
CA SER A 351 0.93 10.39 4.39
C SER A 351 0.15 9.80 3.19
N ALA A 352 0.30 8.49 2.92
CA ALA A 352 -0.46 7.78 1.90
C ALA A 352 -1.95 7.70 2.25
N PHE A 353 -2.29 7.54 3.54
CA PHE A 353 -3.67 7.60 4.00
C PHE A 353 -4.28 8.98 3.79
N ARG A 354 -3.53 10.07 4.08
CA ARG A 354 -3.96 11.44 3.76
C ARG A 354 -4.21 11.61 2.26
N GLN A 355 -3.32 11.12 1.41
CA GLN A 355 -3.50 11.15 -0.04
C GLN A 355 -4.75 10.37 -0.47
N GLN A 356 -5.00 9.20 0.11
CA GLN A 356 -6.20 8.40 -0.16
C GLN A 356 -7.49 9.15 0.20
N LEU A 357 -7.52 9.85 1.34
CA LEU A 357 -8.66 10.66 1.74
C LEU A 357 -8.94 11.76 0.72
N ILE A 358 -7.91 12.55 0.36
CA ILE A 358 -8.03 13.65 -0.61
C ILE A 358 -8.57 13.11 -1.95
N TYR A 359 -7.96 12.04 -2.46
CA TYR A 359 -8.37 11.41 -3.71
C TYR A 359 -9.83 10.89 -3.65
N THR A 360 -10.18 10.15 -2.60
CA THR A 360 -11.53 9.56 -2.50
C THR A 360 -12.60 10.63 -2.33
N ILE A 361 -12.34 11.69 -1.54
CA ILE A 361 -13.25 12.84 -1.43
C ILE A 361 -13.42 13.51 -2.78
N GLY A 362 -12.32 13.76 -3.52
CA GLY A 362 -12.39 14.34 -4.86
C GLY A 362 -13.20 13.48 -5.85
N GLN A 363 -13.08 12.14 -5.78
CA GLN A 363 -13.91 11.24 -6.57
C GLN A 363 -15.41 11.33 -6.18
N VAL A 364 -15.72 11.35 -4.89
CA VAL A 364 -17.09 11.46 -4.38
C VAL A 364 -17.73 12.78 -4.83
N GLU A 365 -16.99 13.89 -4.74
CA GLU A 365 -17.44 15.19 -5.24
C GLU A 365 -17.67 15.18 -6.75
N SER A 366 -16.76 14.58 -7.51
CA SER A 366 -16.90 14.45 -8.97
C SER A 366 -18.14 13.65 -9.36
N ILE A 367 -18.42 12.55 -8.64
CA ILE A 367 -19.63 11.74 -8.81
C ILE A 367 -20.87 12.56 -8.44
N TYR A 368 -20.81 13.35 -7.35
CA TYR A 368 -21.92 14.20 -6.91
C TYR A 368 -22.25 15.25 -7.96
N TRP A 369 -21.27 15.95 -8.52
CA TRP A 369 -21.51 16.95 -9.56
C TRP A 369 -21.98 16.33 -10.89
N ALA A 370 -21.55 15.10 -11.21
CA ALA A 370 -22.12 14.34 -12.33
C ALA A 370 -23.59 13.98 -12.08
N LEU A 371 -23.96 13.64 -10.85
CA LEU A 371 -25.34 13.38 -10.46
C LEU A 371 -26.19 14.66 -10.56
N VAL A 372 -25.68 15.82 -10.08
CA VAL A 372 -26.36 17.11 -10.20
C VAL A 372 -26.62 17.44 -11.67
N SER A 373 -25.59 17.31 -12.51
CA SER A 373 -25.70 17.55 -13.95
C SER A 373 -26.75 16.64 -14.62
N ALA A 374 -26.74 15.34 -14.31
CA ALA A 374 -27.71 14.39 -14.86
C ALA A 374 -29.16 14.68 -14.38
N TYR A 375 -29.30 15.15 -13.12
CA TYR A 375 -30.60 15.52 -12.58
C TYR A 375 -31.15 16.79 -13.24
N GLU A 376 -30.32 17.78 -13.51
CA GLU A 376 -30.72 19.03 -14.21
C GLU A 376 -31.03 18.79 -15.68
N ASP A 377 -30.25 17.89 -16.33
CA ASP A 377 -30.49 17.46 -17.73
C ASP A 377 -31.86 16.76 -17.84
N GLU A 378 -32.17 15.82 -16.94
CA GLU A 378 -33.48 15.16 -16.93
C GLU A 378 -34.63 16.18 -16.80
N GLN A 379 -34.52 17.16 -15.92
CA GLN A 379 -35.52 18.20 -15.76
C GLN A 379 -35.61 19.10 -17.00
N ALA A 380 -34.50 19.39 -17.68
CA ALA A 380 -34.52 20.17 -18.92
C ALA A 380 -35.21 19.43 -20.05
N LYS A 381 -34.93 18.11 -20.20
CA LYS A 381 -35.57 17.25 -21.20
C LYS A 381 -37.08 17.04 -20.93
N ASP A 382 -37.48 16.94 -19.65
CA ASP A 382 -38.89 16.84 -19.28
C ASP A 382 -39.66 18.16 -19.64
N ARG A 383 -39.07 19.34 -19.35
CA ARG A 383 -39.62 20.62 -19.76
C ARG A 383 -39.74 20.73 -21.29
N ALA A 384 -38.70 20.31 -22.03
CA ALA A 384 -38.74 20.33 -23.50
C ALA A 384 -39.85 19.44 -24.03
N LEU A 385 -40.00 18.21 -23.50
CA LEU A 385 -41.09 17.31 -23.87
C LEU A 385 -42.49 17.89 -23.57
N GLN A 386 -42.66 18.55 -22.43
CA GLN A 386 -43.90 19.22 -22.08
C GLN A 386 -44.22 20.33 -23.07
N GLN A 387 -43.24 21.16 -23.45
CA GLN A 387 -43.41 22.28 -24.42
C GLN A 387 -43.74 21.74 -25.82
N SER A 388 -42.99 20.74 -26.30
CA SER A 388 -43.27 20.17 -27.65
C SER A 388 -44.63 19.45 -27.69
N THR A 389 -45.03 18.76 -26.63
CA THR A 389 -46.36 18.13 -26.50
C THR A 389 -47.47 19.16 -26.53
N GLN A 390 -47.32 20.28 -25.82
CA GLN A 390 -48.28 21.37 -25.84
C GLN A 390 -48.41 21.98 -27.23
N LEU A 391 -47.27 22.26 -27.92
CA LEU A 391 -47.26 22.79 -29.30
C LEU A 391 -47.93 21.81 -30.26
N ALA A 392 -47.65 20.51 -30.20
CA ALA A 392 -48.30 19.50 -31.03
C ALA A 392 -49.81 19.41 -30.79
N SER A 393 -50.27 19.53 -29.55
CA SER A 393 -51.70 19.59 -29.21
C SER A 393 -52.38 20.82 -29.82
N ASP A 394 -51.74 21.97 -29.74
CA ASP A 394 -52.28 23.23 -30.29
C ASP A 394 -52.29 23.21 -31.84
N ASN A 395 -51.25 22.64 -32.45
CA ASN A 395 -51.20 22.43 -33.92
C ASN A 395 -52.29 21.47 -34.41
N ARG A 396 -52.60 20.41 -33.67
CA ARG A 396 -53.74 19.51 -34.02
C ARG A 396 -55.07 20.23 -33.95
N LYS A 397 -55.30 21.11 -32.96
CA LYS A 397 -56.54 21.93 -32.91
C LYS A 397 -56.63 22.90 -34.09
N GLN A 398 -55.50 23.54 -34.47
CA GLN A 398 -55.42 24.44 -35.59
C GLN A 398 -55.68 23.72 -36.94
N LEU A 399 -55.22 22.48 -37.11
CA LEU A 399 -55.55 21.65 -38.26
C LEU A 399 -57.04 21.32 -38.32
N GLN A 400 -57.69 21.01 -37.17
CA GLN A 400 -59.11 20.69 -37.13
C GLN A 400 -59.98 21.88 -37.56
N ILE A 401 -59.58 23.13 -37.26
CA ILE A 401 -60.26 24.33 -37.69
C ILE A 401 -59.80 24.85 -39.05
N GLY A 402 -58.85 24.12 -39.71
CA GLY A 402 -58.42 24.40 -41.11
C GLY A 402 -57.42 25.54 -41.26
N THR A 403 -56.74 25.98 -40.17
CA THR A 403 -55.78 27.11 -40.17
C THR A 403 -54.32 26.65 -40.29
N LEU A 404 -54.04 25.35 -40.21
CA LEU A 404 -52.67 24.79 -40.27
C LEU A 404 -52.61 23.67 -41.33
N ALA A 405 -51.42 23.51 -41.98
CA ALA A 405 -51.18 22.45 -42.92
C ALA A 405 -50.94 21.09 -42.22
N PRO A 406 -51.38 19.94 -42.81
CA PRO A 406 -51.16 18.63 -42.21
C PRO A 406 -49.67 18.31 -41.95
N LEU A 407 -48.74 18.80 -42.78
CA LEU A 407 -47.29 18.60 -42.66
C LEU A 407 -46.75 19.22 -41.34
N ASP A 408 -47.29 20.34 -40.92
CA ASP A 408 -46.84 21.00 -39.67
C ASP A 408 -47.21 20.19 -38.41
N VAL A 409 -48.31 19.45 -38.43
CA VAL A 409 -48.68 18.51 -37.38
C VAL A 409 -47.68 17.33 -37.35
N VAL A 410 -47.35 16.78 -38.52
CA VAL A 410 -46.35 15.70 -38.61
C VAL A 410 -45.01 16.17 -38.09
N ASN A 411 -44.57 17.38 -38.40
CA ASN A 411 -43.31 17.96 -37.87
C ASN A 411 -43.32 18.10 -36.34
N SER A 412 -44.44 18.57 -35.77
CA SER A 412 -44.57 18.69 -34.32
C SER A 412 -44.66 17.33 -33.63
N ASP A 413 -45.33 16.35 -34.21
CA ASP A 413 -45.36 14.98 -33.69
C ASP A 413 -43.96 14.32 -33.75
N ALA A 414 -43.17 14.54 -34.80
CA ALA A 414 -41.78 14.10 -34.89
C ALA A 414 -40.89 14.74 -33.81
N ALA A 415 -41.11 16.05 -33.49
CA ALA A 415 -40.38 16.70 -32.42
C ALA A 415 -40.72 16.08 -31.04
N VAL A 416 -41.99 15.83 -30.73
CA VAL A 416 -42.39 15.12 -29.51
C VAL A 416 -41.74 13.73 -29.41
N ALA A 417 -41.65 12.99 -30.49
CA ALA A 417 -41.02 11.67 -30.50
C ALA A 417 -39.49 11.78 -30.21
N SER A 418 -38.81 12.80 -30.76
CA SER A 418 -37.39 13.09 -30.51
C SER A 418 -37.14 13.48 -29.06
N ASP A 419 -37.96 14.37 -28.51
CA ASP A 419 -37.83 14.85 -27.14
C ASP A 419 -38.11 13.73 -26.11
N LYS A 420 -39.08 12.85 -26.43
CA LYS A 420 -39.35 11.65 -25.63
C LYS A 420 -38.16 10.70 -25.60
N GLN A 421 -37.50 10.50 -26.74
CA GLN A 421 -36.29 9.67 -26.85
C GLN A 421 -35.15 10.32 -26.00
N ALA A 422 -34.95 11.63 -26.09
CA ALA A 422 -33.97 12.37 -25.33
C ALA A 422 -34.21 12.23 -23.82
N LEU A 423 -35.46 12.36 -23.37
CA LEU A 423 -35.82 12.17 -21.97
C LEU A 423 -35.51 10.76 -21.46
N ILE A 424 -35.85 9.70 -22.22
CA ILE A 424 -35.55 8.32 -21.83
C ILE A 424 -34.04 8.12 -21.69
N THR A 425 -33.23 8.69 -22.59
CA THR A 425 -31.77 8.61 -22.51
C THR A 425 -31.25 9.32 -21.28
N SER A 426 -31.74 10.52 -20.97
CA SER A 426 -31.37 11.30 -19.80
C SER A 426 -31.77 10.58 -18.49
N GLN A 427 -32.97 9.99 -18.42
CA GLN A 427 -33.41 9.18 -17.28
C GLN A 427 -32.50 7.99 -17.04
N SER A 428 -32.10 7.28 -18.08
CA SER A 428 -31.17 6.15 -17.96
C SER A 428 -29.79 6.60 -17.45
N ASN A 429 -29.30 7.77 -17.90
CA ASN A 429 -28.05 8.35 -17.40
C ASN A 429 -28.19 8.76 -15.92
N LEU A 430 -29.30 9.38 -15.53
CA LEU A 430 -29.55 9.74 -14.12
C LEU A 430 -29.56 8.51 -13.22
N GLU A 431 -30.25 7.44 -13.60
CA GLU A 431 -30.25 6.17 -12.87
C GLU A 431 -28.82 5.62 -12.69
N TYR A 432 -28.01 5.67 -13.75
CA TYR A 432 -26.62 5.24 -13.69
C TYR A 432 -25.80 6.09 -12.71
N GLN A 433 -25.90 7.43 -12.73
CA GLN A 433 -25.20 8.31 -11.80
C GLN A 433 -25.66 8.10 -10.34
N GLN A 434 -26.95 7.82 -10.12
CA GLN A 434 -27.47 7.43 -8.80
C GLN A 434 -26.86 6.14 -8.29
N LEU A 435 -26.64 5.14 -9.16
CA LEU A 435 -25.98 3.89 -8.77
C LEU A 435 -24.51 4.12 -8.40
N LEU A 436 -23.78 4.93 -9.17
CA LEU A 436 -22.40 5.31 -8.84
C LEU A 436 -22.31 6.04 -7.50
N MET A 437 -23.23 6.97 -7.25
CA MET A 437 -23.29 7.68 -5.96
C MET A 437 -23.56 6.73 -4.81
N LYS A 438 -24.52 5.81 -4.94
CA LYS A 438 -24.80 4.78 -3.94
C LYS A 438 -23.59 3.89 -3.67
N GLN A 439 -22.82 3.51 -4.71
CA GLN A 439 -21.59 2.76 -4.55
C GLN A 439 -20.54 3.53 -3.72
N ALA A 440 -20.45 4.84 -3.92
CA ALA A 440 -19.47 5.66 -3.23
C ALA A 440 -19.78 5.86 -1.73
N ILE A 441 -21.08 5.93 -1.35
CA ILE A 441 -21.52 6.26 0.01
C ILE A 441 -22.03 5.07 0.84
N ALA A 442 -22.26 3.89 0.24
CA ALA A 442 -22.81 2.74 0.93
C ALA A 442 -21.86 1.52 0.86
N ARG A 443 -21.76 0.77 1.95
CA ARG A 443 -21.01 -0.50 1.99
C ARG A 443 -21.76 -1.65 1.36
N ASN A 444 -23.08 -1.70 1.55
CA ASN A 444 -23.89 -2.69 0.89
C ASN A 444 -25.25 -2.11 0.50
N LEU A 445 -25.83 -2.66 -0.55
CA LEU A 445 -27.14 -2.30 -1.09
C LEU A 445 -28.15 -3.45 -0.92
N ASN A 446 -27.98 -4.29 0.11
CA ASN A 446 -28.86 -5.43 0.35
C ASN A 446 -30.24 -5.00 0.88
N ASP A 447 -30.38 -3.79 1.42
CA ASP A 447 -31.66 -3.22 1.82
C ASP A 447 -32.43 -2.77 0.55
N PRO A 448 -33.57 -3.41 0.21
CA PRO A 448 -34.32 -3.05 -1.00
C PRO A 448 -34.85 -1.62 -0.98
N GLN A 449 -35.11 -1.05 0.20
CA GLN A 449 -35.56 0.35 0.32
C GLN A 449 -34.43 1.31 -0.11
N LEU A 450 -33.21 1.05 0.33
CA LEU A 450 -32.04 1.84 -0.04
C LEU A 450 -31.64 1.63 -1.51
N ALA A 451 -31.69 0.38 -1.98
CA ALA A 451 -31.30 0.04 -3.36
C ALA A 451 -32.19 0.75 -4.39
N ASN A 452 -33.50 0.77 -4.15
CA ASN A 452 -34.49 1.32 -5.11
C ASN A 452 -34.77 2.82 -4.92
N ALA A 453 -34.38 3.43 -3.79
CA ALA A 453 -34.65 4.84 -3.54
C ALA A 453 -33.88 5.73 -4.53
N PRO A 454 -34.54 6.67 -5.26
CA PRO A 454 -33.84 7.65 -6.07
C PRO A 454 -33.04 8.63 -5.20
N VAL A 455 -31.86 9.02 -5.66
CA VAL A 455 -31.01 10.02 -4.99
C VAL A 455 -31.27 11.38 -5.60
N ILE A 456 -31.67 12.34 -4.76
CA ILE A 456 -31.96 13.72 -5.17
C ILE A 456 -30.87 14.62 -4.60
N PRO A 457 -30.03 15.25 -5.43
CA PRO A 457 -29.03 16.20 -4.97
C PRO A 457 -29.70 17.51 -4.52
N THR A 458 -29.27 18.04 -3.36
CA THR A 458 -29.85 19.27 -2.78
C THR A 458 -29.05 20.52 -3.11
N ASP A 459 -27.75 20.40 -3.31
CA ASP A 459 -26.88 21.56 -3.47
C ASP A 459 -26.65 21.91 -4.94
N ARG A 460 -26.32 23.17 -5.15
CA ARG A 460 -25.91 23.72 -6.44
C ARG A 460 -24.56 24.42 -6.30
N ILE A 461 -23.81 24.48 -7.40
CA ILE A 461 -22.53 25.16 -7.38
C ILE A 461 -22.72 26.67 -7.31
N SER A 462 -21.93 27.33 -6.46
CA SER A 462 -21.82 28.78 -6.45
C SER A 462 -20.76 29.25 -7.45
N LEU A 463 -21.09 30.25 -8.25
CA LEU A 463 -20.16 30.92 -9.15
C LEU A 463 -19.36 32.05 -8.46
N GLU A 464 -19.47 32.17 -7.13
CA GLU A 464 -18.62 33.08 -6.37
C GLU A 464 -17.18 32.66 -6.48
N ARG A 465 -16.27 33.62 -6.55
CA ARG A 465 -14.84 33.34 -6.63
C ARG A 465 -14.35 32.68 -5.36
N THR A 466 -13.59 31.62 -5.55
CA THR A 466 -12.91 30.98 -4.43
C THR A 466 -11.57 31.65 -4.16
N PRO A 467 -11.04 31.55 -2.93
CA PRO A 467 -9.73 32.14 -2.61
C PRO A 467 -8.61 31.70 -3.56
N GLU A 468 -8.69 30.46 -4.06
CA GLU A 468 -7.71 29.87 -4.99
C GLU A 468 -7.70 30.59 -6.36
N GLU A 469 -8.83 31.14 -6.79
CA GLU A 469 -8.93 31.89 -8.05
C GLU A 469 -8.32 33.29 -7.97
N ASP A 470 -8.25 33.85 -6.78
CA ASP A 470 -7.70 35.21 -6.54
C ASP A 470 -6.21 35.18 -6.17
N MET A 471 -5.66 34.00 -5.84
CA MET A 471 -4.23 33.84 -5.52
C MET A 471 -3.36 33.82 -6.77
N ASN A 472 -2.10 34.27 -6.61
CA ASN A 472 -1.11 34.19 -7.68
C ASN A 472 -0.72 32.70 -7.92
N THR A 473 -0.54 32.30 -9.18
CA THR A 473 -0.18 30.91 -9.56
C THR A 473 1.10 30.41 -8.85
N GLU A 474 2.11 31.27 -8.64
CA GLU A 474 3.32 30.87 -7.92
C GLU A 474 3.08 30.61 -6.42
N ASP A 475 2.12 31.30 -5.81
CA ASP A 475 1.74 31.07 -4.42
C ASP A 475 0.99 29.75 -4.28
N LEU A 476 0.09 29.42 -5.24
CA LEU A 476 -0.58 28.11 -5.31
C LEU A 476 0.41 26.96 -5.51
N ILE A 477 1.43 27.14 -6.36
CA ILE A 477 2.48 26.14 -6.56
C ILE A 477 3.25 25.91 -5.26
N ARG A 478 3.55 26.99 -4.51
CA ARG A 478 4.23 26.87 -3.21
C ARG A 478 3.36 26.13 -2.20
N GLU A 479 2.07 26.46 -2.12
CA GLU A 479 1.10 25.77 -1.28
C GLU A 479 1.01 24.28 -1.62
N ALA A 480 0.91 23.94 -2.92
CA ALA A 480 0.90 22.58 -3.39
C ALA A 480 2.19 21.81 -2.97
N TYR A 481 3.36 22.45 -3.06
CA TYR A 481 4.61 21.82 -2.64
C TYR A 481 4.69 21.59 -1.13
N GLU A 482 4.10 22.46 -0.33
CA GLU A 482 4.11 22.35 1.12
C GLU A 482 3.12 21.28 1.62
N ASN A 483 1.97 21.14 0.96
CA ASN A 483 0.87 20.30 1.43
C ASN A 483 0.81 18.91 0.77
N ASN A 484 1.46 18.69 -0.38
CA ASN A 484 1.28 17.46 -1.14
C ASN A 484 1.89 16.24 -0.45
N PRO A 485 1.09 15.21 -0.11
CA PRO A 485 1.55 14.02 0.58
C PRO A 485 2.59 13.21 -0.19
N GLN A 486 2.57 13.25 -1.54
CA GLN A 486 3.52 12.51 -2.38
C GLN A 486 4.95 13.03 -2.21
N ILE A 487 5.13 14.34 -2.00
CA ILE A 487 6.45 14.94 -1.75
C ILE A 487 7.01 14.45 -0.40
N GLU A 488 6.19 14.39 0.64
CA GLU A 488 6.60 13.83 1.93
C GLU A 488 6.99 12.35 1.82
N GLN A 489 6.20 11.56 1.10
CA GLN A 489 6.50 10.14 0.84
C GLN A 489 7.84 9.99 0.10
N ALA A 490 8.07 10.78 -0.96
CA ALA A 490 9.31 10.76 -1.73
C ALA A 490 10.53 11.18 -0.88
N ALA A 491 10.39 12.18 -0.01
CA ALA A 491 11.46 12.62 0.89
C ALA A 491 11.82 11.56 1.94
N LEU A 492 10.82 10.86 2.49
CA LEU A 492 11.05 9.77 3.43
C LEU A 492 11.67 8.54 2.75
N THR A 493 11.28 8.26 1.51
CA THR A 493 11.90 7.21 0.68
C THR A 493 13.37 7.50 0.44
N LEU A 494 13.73 8.74 0.05
CA LEU A 494 15.12 9.15 -0.07
C LEU A 494 15.92 8.96 1.22
N LYS A 495 15.30 9.23 2.37
CA LYS A 495 15.93 9.01 3.67
C LYS A 495 16.16 7.52 3.95
N ASN A 496 15.24 6.65 3.56
CA ASN A 496 15.43 5.20 3.65
C ASN A 496 16.56 4.71 2.74
N ASP A 497 16.66 5.26 1.52
CA ASP A 497 17.75 4.96 0.60
C ASP A 497 19.11 5.39 1.17
N GLU A 498 19.20 6.55 1.83
CA GLU A 498 20.42 7.00 2.53
C GLU A 498 20.84 6.05 3.65
N ILE A 499 19.87 5.55 4.43
CA ILE A 499 20.11 4.56 5.49
C ILE A 499 20.67 3.28 4.86
N THR A 500 20.10 2.84 3.75
CA THR A 500 20.54 1.65 3.02
C THR A 500 21.95 1.81 2.48
N ILE A 501 22.30 2.94 1.83
CA ILE A 501 23.65 3.22 1.36
C ILE A 501 24.68 3.15 2.50
N LYS A 502 24.34 3.71 3.67
CA LYS A 502 25.24 3.66 4.83
C LYS A 502 25.42 2.22 5.32
N ALA A 503 24.35 1.43 5.35
CA ALA A 503 24.41 0.03 5.77
C ALA A 503 25.22 -0.82 4.77
N GLU A 504 25.00 -0.64 3.46
CA GLU A 504 25.78 -1.31 2.42
C GLU A 504 27.26 -0.92 2.46
N LYS A 505 27.56 0.33 2.78
CA LYS A 505 28.95 0.76 3.01
C LYS A 505 29.60 0.04 4.19
N ASN A 506 28.86 -0.25 5.26
CA ASN A 506 29.33 -1.08 6.36
C ASN A 506 29.53 -2.53 5.92
N GLY A 507 28.69 -3.04 5.01
CA GLY A 507 28.81 -4.37 4.40
C GLY A 507 30.09 -4.59 3.57
N LEU A 508 30.76 -3.52 3.14
CA LEU A 508 32.07 -3.60 2.46
C LEU A 508 33.22 -3.95 3.40
N LEU A 509 33.05 -3.73 4.70
CA LEU A 509 34.09 -3.98 5.70
C LEU A 509 34.32 -5.48 5.89
N PRO A 510 35.54 -5.93 6.24
CA PRO A 510 35.77 -7.30 6.64
C PRO A 510 35.05 -7.62 7.96
N VAL A 511 34.72 -8.88 8.18
CA VAL A 511 34.20 -9.35 9.47
C VAL A 511 35.36 -9.44 10.45
N LEU A 512 35.27 -8.73 11.55
CA LEU A 512 36.20 -8.76 12.66
C LEU A 512 35.38 -8.88 13.95
N ASP A 513 35.46 -10.05 14.58
CA ASP A 513 34.71 -10.37 15.79
C ASP A 513 35.66 -10.57 16.95
N ALA A 514 35.42 -9.89 18.05
CA ALA A 514 36.05 -10.23 19.33
C ALA A 514 35.08 -11.12 20.12
N TYR A 515 35.56 -12.17 20.68
CA TYR A 515 34.77 -13.06 21.52
C TYR A 515 35.47 -13.41 22.82
N GLY A 516 34.70 -13.60 23.86
CA GLY A 516 35.13 -14.13 25.13
C GLY A 516 34.15 -15.19 25.61
N PHE A 517 34.67 -16.29 26.12
CA PHE A 517 33.81 -17.32 26.68
C PHE A 517 34.32 -17.74 28.07
N TYR A 518 33.40 -18.23 28.88
CA TYR A 518 33.62 -18.82 30.17
C TYR A 518 32.69 -20.03 30.31
N GLY A 519 33.29 -21.14 30.79
CA GLY A 519 32.57 -22.39 30.98
C GLY A 519 33.16 -23.24 32.06
N GLY A 520 32.47 -24.30 32.41
CA GLY A 520 32.91 -25.33 33.33
C GLY A 520 32.41 -26.69 32.88
N SER A 521 33.12 -27.72 33.29
CA SER A 521 32.71 -29.11 32.98
C SER A 521 32.88 -30.02 34.21
N GLY A 522 32.01 -31.01 34.27
CA GLY A 522 32.08 -32.07 35.28
C GLY A 522 31.86 -33.44 34.65
N VAL A 523 32.60 -34.40 35.08
CA VAL A 523 32.52 -35.81 34.67
C VAL A 523 32.39 -36.69 35.88
N GLY A 524 31.59 -37.74 35.79
CA GLY A 524 31.40 -38.73 36.84
C GLY A 524 30.62 -39.92 36.34
N GLY A 525 30.06 -40.67 37.24
CA GLY A 525 29.28 -41.85 36.92
C GLY A 525 29.50 -43.00 37.90
N GLN A 526 29.09 -44.17 37.51
CA GLN A 526 29.32 -45.41 38.23
C GLN A 526 30.52 -46.16 37.64
N GLN A 527 31.33 -46.79 38.51
CA GLN A 527 32.44 -47.62 38.02
C GLN A 527 31.90 -48.61 36.99
N ASN A 528 32.58 -48.67 35.87
CA ASN A 528 32.22 -49.57 34.79
C ASN A 528 32.42 -51.03 35.26
N PRO A 529 31.37 -51.88 35.23
CA PRO A 529 31.47 -53.25 35.72
C PRO A 529 32.43 -54.13 34.89
N VAL A 530 32.73 -53.74 33.66
CA VAL A 530 33.67 -54.44 32.75
C VAL A 530 35.02 -53.72 32.67
N LEU A 531 35.32 -52.83 33.60
CA LEU A 531 36.61 -52.12 33.64
C LEU A 531 37.75 -53.12 33.89
N ASN A 532 38.76 -53.06 33.04
CA ASN A 532 39.92 -53.97 33.09
C ASN A 532 41.10 -53.31 33.84
N CYS A 533 41.49 -53.85 35.00
CA CYS A 533 42.69 -53.53 35.77
C CYS A 533 43.89 -54.42 35.47
N GLY A 534 43.72 -55.40 34.58
CA GLY A 534 44.81 -56.28 34.16
C GLY A 534 45.67 -55.64 33.07
N SER A 535 46.52 -56.48 32.48
CA SER A 535 47.38 -56.10 31.33
C SER A 535 46.53 -56.02 30.06
N THR A 536 47.12 -55.55 28.97
CA THR A 536 46.48 -55.52 27.65
C THR A 536 46.19 -56.93 27.11
N THR A 537 46.81 -57.98 27.65
CA THR A 537 46.66 -59.37 27.22
C THR A 537 45.82 -60.22 28.16
N THR A 538 45.61 -59.76 29.41
CA THR A 538 44.82 -60.48 30.41
C THR A 538 43.73 -59.61 30.99
N PHE A 539 42.47 -60.01 30.83
CA PHE A 539 41.34 -59.36 31.46
C PHE A 539 41.31 -59.70 32.96
N THR A 540 41.39 -58.62 33.79
CA THR A 540 41.20 -58.77 35.22
C THR A 540 40.22 -57.68 35.64
N PRO A 541 38.95 -57.99 36.04
CA PRO A 541 37.99 -56.98 36.45
C PRO A 541 38.51 -56.18 37.65
N CYS A 542 38.29 -54.87 37.62
CA CYS A 542 38.66 -53.99 38.72
C CYS A 542 37.82 -54.29 39.95
N PRO A 543 38.41 -54.30 41.17
CA PRO A 543 37.64 -54.35 42.41
C PRO A 543 36.63 -53.21 42.51
N PRO A 544 35.46 -53.47 43.13
CA PRO A 544 34.49 -52.39 43.38
C PRO A 544 35.13 -51.26 44.25
N GLY A 545 34.95 -50.02 43.83
CA GLY A 545 35.49 -48.83 44.47
C GLY A 545 36.89 -48.40 43.98
N THR A 546 37.43 -49.04 42.95
CA THR A 546 38.66 -48.59 42.25
C THR A 546 38.48 -47.19 41.67
N VAL A 547 37.28 -46.89 41.14
CA VAL A 547 36.89 -45.55 40.65
C VAL A 547 35.79 -45.05 41.55
N PRO A 548 35.89 -43.81 42.07
CA PRO A 548 34.84 -43.25 42.97
C PRO A 548 33.56 -43.06 42.19
N ASN A 549 32.45 -43.62 42.70
CA ASN A 549 31.13 -43.40 42.14
C ASN A 549 30.64 -41.97 42.42
N SER A 550 30.16 -41.27 41.40
CA SER A 550 29.58 -39.93 41.54
C SER A 550 28.25 -39.87 40.82
N GLY A 551 27.24 -39.33 41.53
CA GLY A 551 25.93 -39.11 40.97
C GLY A 551 25.87 -37.83 40.17
N TYR A 552 24.75 -37.64 39.41
CA TYR A 552 24.54 -36.47 38.60
C TYR A 552 24.64 -35.14 39.39
N GLY A 553 24.15 -35.11 40.63
CA GLY A 553 24.26 -33.91 41.49
C GLY A 553 25.70 -33.50 41.76
N THR A 554 26.63 -34.50 41.94
CA THR A 554 28.05 -34.22 42.13
C THR A 554 28.69 -33.71 40.82
N VAL A 555 28.31 -34.29 39.70
CA VAL A 555 28.80 -33.85 38.38
C VAL A 555 28.34 -32.42 38.10
N LEU A 556 27.07 -32.10 38.36
CA LEU A 556 26.54 -30.76 38.25
C LEU A 556 27.21 -29.75 39.21
N GLY A 557 27.42 -30.19 40.45
CA GLY A 557 28.16 -29.41 41.44
C GLY A 557 29.57 -29.08 40.97
N ASN A 558 30.30 -30.08 40.43
CA ASN A 558 31.66 -29.88 39.88
C ASN A 558 31.63 -28.93 38.66
N THR A 559 30.59 -29.01 37.81
CA THR A 559 30.42 -28.13 36.67
C THR A 559 30.26 -26.66 37.14
N LEU A 560 29.50 -26.43 38.20
CA LEU A 560 29.22 -25.08 38.73
C LEU A 560 30.25 -24.55 39.70
N ASN A 561 30.96 -25.42 40.45
CA ASN A 561 31.95 -25.06 41.44
C ASN A 561 33.31 -24.68 40.87
N ASN A 562 33.41 -24.51 39.56
CA ASN A 562 34.66 -24.13 38.91
C ASN A 562 35.79 -25.16 39.07
N SER A 563 35.47 -26.45 39.20
CA SER A 563 36.46 -27.49 39.40
C SER A 563 37.30 -27.75 38.11
N SER A 564 36.74 -27.45 36.98
CA SER A 564 37.38 -27.56 35.66
C SER A 564 36.98 -26.37 34.80
N PRO A 565 37.54 -25.17 35.08
CA PRO A 565 37.20 -23.96 34.35
C PRO A 565 37.76 -24.00 32.92
N ASN A 566 36.96 -23.48 32.00
CA ASN A 566 37.37 -23.26 30.60
C ASN A 566 37.04 -21.82 30.22
N TRP A 567 38.04 -21.01 29.96
CA TRP A 567 37.85 -19.65 29.53
C TRP A 567 38.81 -19.26 28.44
N GLY A 568 38.39 -18.35 27.62
CA GLY A 568 39.27 -17.85 26.56
C GLY A 568 38.73 -16.54 26.01
N VAL A 569 39.62 -15.80 25.41
CA VAL A 569 39.32 -14.58 24.62
C VAL A 569 40.01 -14.72 23.30
N GLY A 570 39.38 -14.26 22.25
CA GLY A 570 39.92 -14.36 20.91
C GLY A 570 39.35 -13.32 19.96
N VAL A 571 39.96 -13.25 18.81
CA VAL A 571 39.54 -12.40 17.71
C VAL A 571 39.48 -13.27 16.46
N ASN A 572 38.36 -13.18 15.74
CA ASN A 572 38.17 -13.86 14.46
C ASN A 572 38.14 -12.80 13.34
N LEU A 573 39.02 -12.93 12.36
CA LEU A 573 39.10 -12.07 11.20
C LEU A 573 38.76 -12.86 9.95
N SER A 574 37.70 -12.47 9.24
CA SER A 574 37.30 -13.04 7.96
C SER A 574 37.30 -11.95 6.87
N ILE A 575 38.15 -12.15 5.87
CA ILE A 575 38.33 -11.21 4.75
C ILE A 575 37.91 -11.89 3.46
N THR A 576 36.86 -11.40 2.83
CA THR A 576 36.44 -11.86 1.49
C THR A 576 37.31 -11.18 0.43
N ILE A 577 38.24 -11.93 -0.18
CA ILE A 577 39.28 -11.36 -1.04
C ILE A 577 38.76 -10.55 -2.24
N ARG A 578 37.64 -10.92 -2.82
CA ARG A 578 37.08 -10.19 -3.99
C ARG A 578 35.83 -9.38 -3.69
N ASN A 579 35.17 -9.58 -2.60
CA ASN A 579 33.98 -8.90 -2.07
C ASN A 579 33.00 -8.32 -3.14
N ARG A 580 32.77 -9.07 -4.23
CA ARG A 580 32.03 -8.60 -5.41
C ARG A 580 30.56 -8.35 -5.12
N THR A 581 29.96 -9.16 -4.25
CA THR A 581 28.55 -9.02 -3.87
C THR A 581 28.31 -7.70 -3.17
N ALA A 582 29.05 -7.42 -2.09
CA ALA A 582 28.90 -6.18 -1.35
C ALA A 582 29.23 -4.93 -2.18
N GLN A 583 30.22 -5.04 -3.11
CA GLN A 583 30.51 -3.95 -4.05
C GLN A 583 29.35 -3.72 -5.03
N ALA A 584 28.75 -4.79 -5.56
CA ALA A 584 27.62 -4.69 -6.47
C ALA A 584 26.38 -4.08 -5.77
N ASP A 585 26.10 -4.53 -4.56
CA ASP A 585 24.97 -4.07 -3.78
C ASP A 585 25.13 -2.58 -3.38
N GLN A 586 26.33 -2.17 -2.98
CA GLN A 586 26.64 -0.80 -2.66
C GLN A 586 26.53 0.14 -3.87
N VAL A 587 27.02 -0.26 -5.06
CA VAL A 587 26.87 0.52 -6.29
C VAL A 587 25.41 0.59 -6.71
N ARG A 588 24.68 -0.52 -6.58
CA ARG A 588 23.24 -0.57 -6.89
C ARG A 588 22.45 0.35 -5.98
N SER A 589 22.70 0.34 -4.66
CA SER A 589 22.01 1.24 -3.72
C SER A 589 22.24 2.73 -4.05
N GLN A 590 23.46 3.10 -4.49
CA GLN A 590 23.72 4.45 -4.97
C GLN A 590 22.93 4.79 -6.23
N MET A 591 22.81 3.86 -7.18
CA MET A 591 22.02 4.06 -8.40
C MET A 591 20.53 4.22 -8.07
N GLU A 592 19.98 3.41 -7.17
CA GLU A 592 18.59 3.49 -6.71
C GLU A 592 18.33 4.85 -6.03
N TYR A 593 19.24 5.33 -5.19
CA TYR A 593 19.14 6.65 -4.58
C TYR A 593 19.12 7.77 -5.64
N ARG A 594 19.98 7.69 -6.67
CA ARG A 594 19.95 8.65 -7.77
C ARG A 594 18.66 8.63 -8.56
N GLN A 595 18.09 7.44 -8.78
CA GLN A 595 16.76 7.31 -9.39
C GLN A 595 15.68 7.97 -8.53
N SER A 596 15.70 7.76 -7.21
CA SER A 596 14.76 8.38 -6.28
C SER A 596 14.89 9.92 -6.27
N GLN A 597 16.12 10.45 -6.35
CA GLN A 597 16.33 11.89 -6.52
C GLN A 597 15.71 12.43 -7.81
N MET A 598 15.90 11.73 -8.94
CA MET A 598 15.31 12.14 -10.21
C MET A 598 13.78 12.07 -10.19
N ARG A 599 13.22 11.01 -9.60
CA ARG A 599 11.76 10.88 -9.43
C ARG A 599 11.18 12.01 -8.58
N MET A 600 11.88 12.43 -7.54
CA MET A 600 11.45 13.57 -6.73
C MET A 600 11.44 14.88 -7.54
N GLN A 601 12.45 15.15 -8.36
CA GLN A 601 12.46 16.31 -9.24
C GLN A 601 11.36 16.25 -10.31
N GLN A 602 11.10 15.07 -10.86
CA GLN A 602 9.99 14.84 -11.78
C GLN A 602 8.65 15.15 -11.11
N LEU A 603 8.47 14.74 -9.84
CA LEU A 603 7.26 15.00 -9.06
C LEU A 603 7.01 16.49 -8.88
N TYR A 604 8.05 17.29 -8.53
CA TYR A 604 7.93 18.75 -8.45
C TYR A 604 7.48 19.36 -9.78
N THR A 605 8.08 18.91 -10.87
CA THR A 605 7.70 19.40 -12.21
C THR A 605 6.26 19.03 -12.56
N GLN A 606 5.86 17.82 -12.25
CA GLN A 606 4.50 17.32 -12.49
C GLN A 606 3.44 18.11 -11.70
N ILE A 607 3.67 18.33 -10.40
CA ILE A 607 2.77 19.13 -9.56
C ILE A 607 2.66 20.56 -10.10
N ARG A 608 3.80 21.20 -10.48
CA ARG A 608 3.79 22.53 -11.08
C ARG A 608 2.92 22.59 -12.32
N ILE A 609 3.08 21.63 -13.23
CA ILE A 609 2.28 21.56 -14.47
C ILE A 609 0.80 21.35 -14.13
N GLN A 610 0.48 20.49 -13.17
CA GLN A 610 -0.91 20.22 -12.78
C GLN A 610 -1.57 21.46 -12.18
N VAL A 611 -0.88 22.21 -11.30
CA VAL A 611 -1.41 23.47 -10.75
C VAL A 611 -1.65 24.50 -11.86
N ILE A 612 -0.69 24.72 -12.75
CA ILE A 612 -0.82 25.68 -13.86
C ILE A 612 -2.02 25.29 -14.75
N ASN A 613 -2.11 24.02 -15.12
CA ASN A 613 -3.22 23.52 -15.95
C ASN A 613 -4.57 23.67 -15.23
N GLY A 614 -4.63 23.37 -13.93
CA GLY A 614 -5.85 23.52 -13.14
C GLY A 614 -6.31 24.97 -13.07
N VAL A 615 -5.41 25.94 -12.88
CA VAL A 615 -5.73 27.37 -12.90
C VAL A 615 -6.26 27.81 -14.27
N TYR A 616 -5.63 27.35 -15.37
CA TYR A 616 -6.11 27.67 -16.71
C TYR A 616 -7.48 27.04 -17.01
N ALA A 617 -7.67 25.77 -16.64
CA ALA A 617 -8.96 25.09 -16.81
C ALA A 617 -10.06 25.84 -16.07
N LEU A 618 -9.86 26.16 -14.79
CA LEU A 618 -10.82 26.87 -13.98
C LEU A 618 -11.19 28.26 -14.53
N THR A 619 -10.18 29.00 -15.06
CA THR A 619 -10.40 30.30 -15.70
C THR A 619 -11.24 30.18 -16.98
N ASN A 620 -10.94 29.18 -17.81
CA ASN A 620 -11.66 28.92 -19.04
C ASN A 620 -13.10 28.47 -18.76
N ASP A 621 -13.28 27.57 -17.80
CA ASP A 621 -14.61 27.04 -17.47
C ASP A 621 -15.51 28.10 -16.89
N ARG A 622 -14.99 29.00 -16.04
CA ARG A 622 -15.74 30.17 -15.57
C ARG A 622 -16.22 31.03 -16.74
N ALA A 623 -15.37 31.32 -17.71
CA ALA A 623 -15.75 32.06 -18.89
C ALA A 623 -16.78 31.31 -19.75
N ALA A 624 -16.65 29.97 -19.84
CA ALA A 624 -17.60 29.12 -20.53
C ALA A 624 -18.98 29.15 -19.87
N VAL A 625 -19.05 29.07 -18.53
CA VAL A 625 -20.32 29.18 -17.78
C VAL A 625 -21.00 30.52 -18.02
N GLN A 626 -20.24 31.62 -17.92
CA GLN A 626 -20.82 32.97 -18.17
C GLN A 626 -21.35 33.09 -19.60
N SER A 627 -20.61 32.59 -20.59
CA SER A 627 -21.01 32.60 -21.99
C SER A 627 -22.24 31.72 -22.23
N SER A 628 -22.28 30.52 -21.68
CA SER A 628 -23.39 29.57 -21.81
C SER A 628 -24.64 30.10 -21.13
N GLN A 629 -24.53 30.77 -19.97
CA GLN A 629 -25.62 31.41 -19.29
C GLN A 629 -26.22 32.52 -20.13
N SER A 630 -25.38 33.37 -20.72
CA SER A 630 -25.85 34.45 -21.63
C SER A 630 -26.51 33.89 -22.88
N ALA A 631 -25.96 32.80 -23.45
CA ALA A 631 -26.53 32.13 -24.61
C ALA A 631 -27.91 31.51 -24.30
N ARG A 632 -28.06 30.88 -23.14
CA ARG A 632 -29.33 30.30 -22.67
C ARG A 632 -30.37 31.39 -22.46
N ASP A 633 -30.00 32.52 -21.82
CA ASP A 633 -30.91 33.61 -21.58
C ASP A 633 -31.38 34.29 -22.90
N TYR A 634 -30.45 34.40 -23.87
CA TYR A 634 -30.81 34.87 -25.20
C TYR A 634 -31.76 33.87 -25.92
N ALA A 635 -31.46 32.58 -25.89
CA ALA A 635 -32.29 31.55 -26.53
C ALA A 635 -33.71 31.49 -25.91
N ALA A 636 -33.82 31.66 -24.57
CA ALA A 636 -35.07 31.69 -23.89
C ALA A 636 -35.92 32.92 -24.31
N GLN A 637 -35.28 34.10 -24.41
CA GLN A 637 -35.95 35.32 -24.89
C GLN A 637 -36.35 35.21 -26.37
N ALA A 638 -35.51 34.62 -27.22
CA ALA A 638 -35.79 34.40 -28.63
C ALA A 638 -36.99 33.46 -28.83
N LEU A 639 -37.04 32.37 -28.04
CA LEU A 639 -38.19 31.45 -28.05
C LEU A 639 -39.49 32.14 -27.64
N ASP A 640 -39.48 32.90 -26.51
CA ASP A 640 -40.65 33.63 -26.06
C ASP A 640 -41.14 34.63 -27.12
N ALA A 641 -40.20 35.35 -27.75
CA ALA A 641 -40.54 36.28 -28.84
C ALA A 641 -41.16 35.57 -30.06
N GLU A 642 -40.59 34.39 -30.45
CA GLU A 642 -41.08 33.63 -31.59
C GLU A 642 -42.42 32.96 -31.27
N GLN A 643 -42.68 32.49 -30.09
CA GLN A 643 -43.95 31.98 -29.63
C GLN A 643 -45.04 33.07 -29.66
N LYS A 644 -44.72 34.33 -29.29
CA LYS A 644 -45.63 35.47 -29.37
C LYS A 644 -45.99 35.79 -30.84
N LYS A 645 -45.00 35.83 -31.73
CA LYS A 645 -45.24 36.00 -33.20
C LYS A 645 -46.09 34.87 -33.76
N TYR A 646 -45.83 33.63 -33.37
CA TYR A 646 -46.62 32.47 -33.81
C TYR A 646 -48.10 32.61 -33.40
N ARG A 647 -48.38 32.98 -32.17
CA ARG A 647 -49.76 33.24 -31.67
C ARG A 647 -50.46 34.33 -32.45
N LEU A 648 -49.73 35.30 -33.01
CA LEU A 648 -50.28 36.37 -33.85
C LEU A 648 -50.31 36.00 -35.32
N GLY A 649 -49.94 34.78 -35.71
CA GLY A 649 -49.90 34.33 -37.11
C GLY A 649 -48.74 34.91 -37.93
N ALA A 650 -47.76 35.57 -37.28
CA ALA A 650 -46.60 36.17 -37.93
C ALA A 650 -45.37 35.26 -37.99
N SER A 651 -45.46 34.01 -37.55
CA SER A 651 -44.41 33.00 -37.61
C SER A 651 -44.95 31.61 -37.91
N THR A 652 -44.04 30.66 -38.21
CA THR A 652 -44.37 29.26 -38.57
C THR A 652 -44.03 28.33 -37.42
N THR A 653 -44.67 27.15 -37.38
CA THR A 653 -44.38 26.06 -36.45
C THR A 653 -42.91 25.66 -36.52
N ALA A 654 -42.33 25.62 -37.74
CA ALA A 654 -40.93 25.25 -37.97
C ALA A 654 -39.95 26.20 -37.24
N ASN A 655 -40.26 27.51 -37.23
CA ASN A 655 -39.41 28.51 -36.52
C ASN A 655 -39.49 28.34 -35.01
N VAL A 656 -40.68 28.07 -34.45
CA VAL A 656 -40.85 27.82 -33.01
C VAL A 656 -40.06 26.58 -32.60
N LEU A 657 -40.21 25.47 -33.34
CA LEU A 657 -39.47 24.24 -33.12
C LEU A 657 -37.93 24.45 -33.17
N GLN A 658 -37.46 25.31 -34.11
CA GLN A 658 -36.06 25.65 -34.20
C GLN A 658 -35.57 26.42 -32.97
N MET A 659 -36.37 27.36 -32.48
CA MET A 659 -36.01 28.11 -31.26
C MET A 659 -36.07 27.21 -30.00
N GLU A 660 -37.01 26.26 -29.94
CA GLU A 660 -37.04 25.25 -28.87
C GLU A 660 -35.76 24.38 -28.86
N ARG A 661 -35.32 23.90 -30.03
CA ARG A 661 -34.05 23.16 -30.16
C ARG A 661 -32.84 24.00 -29.75
N ASN A 662 -32.83 25.29 -30.16
CA ASN A 662 -31.76 26.21 -29.80
C ASN A 662 -31.67 26.41 -28.28
N LEU A 663 -32.83 26.55 -27.61
CA LEU A 663 -32.91 26.68 -26.15
C LEU A 663 -32.44 25.37 -25.48
N ALA A 664 -32.92 24.20 -25.92
CA ALA A 664 -32.49 22.92 -25.37
C ALA A 664 -30.99 22.73 -25.49
N THR A 665 -30.39 23.08 -26.67
CA THR A 665 -28.93 23.02 -26.84
C THR A 665 -28.21 24.01 -25.93
N ALA A 666 -28.73 25.20 -25.71
CA ALA A 666 -28.13 26.21 -24.82
C ALA A 666 -28.21 25.78 -23.34
N GLU A 667 -29.32 25.13 -22.93
CA GLU A 667 -29.46 24.53 -21.59
C GLU A 667 -28.47 23.39 -21.37
N ASP A 668 -28.32 22.47 -22.34
CA ASP A 668 -27.35 21.38 -22.29
C ASP A 668 -25.90 21.89 -22.16
N ASN A 669 -25.56 22.94 -22.93
CA ASN A 669 -24.23 23.56 -22.86
C ASN A 669 -23.97 24.22 -21.49
N LEU A 670 -24.99 24.87 -20.91
CA LEU A 670 -24.87 25.46 -19.58
C LEU A 670 -24.66 24.40 -18.49
N ILE A 671 -25.51 23.36 -18.48
CA ILE A 671 -25.39 22.25 -17.52
C ILE A 671 -24.01 21.56 -17.63
N SER A 672 -23.53 21.38 -18.87
CA SER A 672 -22.21 20.79 -19.10
C SER A 672 -21.08 21.71 -18.63
N ALA A 673 -21.18 23.00 -18.85
CA ALA A 673 -20.18 24.00 -18.40
C ALA A 673 -20.14 24.10 -16.87
N ASP A 674 -21.31 24.13 -16.21
CA ASP A 674 -21.40 24.13 -14.73
C ASP A 674 -20.76 22.89 -14.13
N ALA A 675 -21.02 21.71 -14.72
CA ALA A 675 -20.43 20.45 -14.27
C ALA A 675 -18.92 20.38 -14.53
N ALA A 676 -18.42 20.96 -15.61
CA ALA A 676 -16.98 21.05 -15.90
C ALA A 676 -16.28 21.95 -14.87
N TYR A 677 -16.82 23.15 -14.65
CA TYR A 677 -16.29 24.09 -13.67
C TYR A 677 -16.23 23.48 -12.26
N ALA A 678 -17.29 22.77 -11.85
CA ALA A 678 -17.33 22.08 -10.56
C ALA A 678 -16.21 21.04 -10.42
N ARG A 679 -16.03 20.20 -11.44
CA ARG A 679 -15.02 19.12 -11.43
C ARG A 679 -13.59 19.66 -11.47
N ASP A 680 -13.34 20.68 -12.29
CA ASP A 680 -12.00 21.25 -12.39
C ASP A 680 -11.61 22.00 -11.11
N ARG A 681 -12.57 22.57 -10.39
CA ARG A 681 -12.38 23.11 -9.05
C ARG A 681 -11.99 22.03 -8.04
N VAL A 682 -12.64 20.86 -8.07
CA VAL A 682 -12.27 19.71 -7.24
C VAL A 682 -10.86 19.21 -7.59
N THR A 683 -10.54 19.10 -8.89
CA THR A 683 -9.22 18.65 -9.36
C THR A 683 -8.11 19.60 -8.92
N LEU A 684 -8.31 20.92 -8.98
CA LEU A 684 -7.33 21.89 -8.50
C LEU A 684 -7.10 21.73 -6.99
N ARG A 685 -8.14 21.58 -6.17
CA ARG A 685 -8.03 21.35 -4.73
C ARG A 685 -7.32 20.04 -4.39
N GLU A 686 -7.57 19.00 -5.17
CA GLU A 686 -6.86 17.72 -5.01
C GLU A 686 -5.35 17.89 -5.22
N VAL A 687 -4.94 18.66 -6.23
CA VAL A 687 -3.52 18.94 -6.52
C VAL A 687 -2.89 19.83 -5.44
N LEU A 688 -3.61 20.83 -4.92
CA LEU A 688 -3.17 21.67 -3.81
C LEU A 688 -3.11 20.90 -2.49
N ALA A 689 -3.78 19.76 -2.41
CA ALA A 689 -3.87 18.89 -1.24
C ALA A 689 -4.38 19.59 0.04
N ASN A 690 -5.20 20.63 -0.12
CA ASN A 690 -5.76 21.43 0.96
C ASN A 690 -7.23 21.09 1.28
N THR A 691 -7.84 20.14 0.57
CA THR A 691 -9.25 19.73 0.70
C THR A 691 -9.64 19.40 2.15
N LEU A 692 -8.81 18.63 2.87
CA LEU A 692 -9.11 18.20 4.24
C LEU A 692 -9.15 19.40 5.21
N ASP A 693 -8.19 20.31 5.06
CA ASP A 693 -8.07 21.48 5.93
C ASP A 693 -9.21 22.49 5.65
N GLN A 694 -9.55 22.70 4.37
CA GLN A 694 -10.66 23.57 3.97
C GLN A 694 -12.02 23.05 4.43
N TYR A 695 -12.22 21.74 4.40
CA TYR A 695 -13.48 21.13 4.82
C TYR A 695 -13.56 20.89 6.33
N GLY A 696 -12.46 21.13 7.06
CA GLY A 696 -12.38 20.87 8.49
C GLY A 696 -12.42 19.39 8.85
N ILE A 697 -11.96 18.51 7.93
CA ILE A 697 -11.97 17.07 8.13
C ILE A 697 -10.77 16.64 8.97
N SER A 698 -11.06 16.09 10.15
CA SER A 698 -10.04 15.51 11.02
C SER A 698 -9.54 14.17 10.48
N ILE A 699 -8.22 14.08 10.21
CA ILE A 699 -7.60 12.83 9.73
C ILE A 699 -7.72 11.72 10.79
N THR A 700 -7.70 12.07 12.08
CA THR A 700 -7.83 11.11 13.18
C THR A 700 -9.24 10.52 13.25
N GLU A 701 -10.28 11.33 13.02
CA GLU A 701 -11.65 10.83 12.91
C GLU A 701 -11.82 9.97 11.67
N ALA A 702 -11.31 10.43 10.51
CA ALA A 702 -11.31 9.64 9.30
C ALA A 702 -10.60 8.29 9.46
N ALA A 703 -9.50 8.22 10.22
CA ALA A 703 -8.81 6.96 10.53
C ALA A 703 -9.62 6.05 11.47
N SER A 704 -10.39 6.61 12.41
CA SER A 704 -11.25 5.83 13.29
C SER A 704 -12.52 5.30 12.59
N GLY A 705 -12.97 6.01 11.55
CA GLY A 705 -14.21 5.73 10.83
C GLY A 705 -15.47 6.21 11.51
N ASN A 706 -15.34 7.06 12.51
CA ASN A 706 -16.43 7.73 13.21
C ASN A 706 -16.25 9.24 13.05
N ILE A 707 -17.10 9.86 12.26
CA ILE A 707 -17.06 11.30 11.99
C ILE A 707 -18.02 11.97 12.97
N THR A 708 -17.50 12.82 13.83
CA THR A 708 -18.31 13.56 14.83
C THR A 708 -18.73 14.93 14.33
N GLN A 709 -17.91 15.54 13.47
CA GLN A 709 -18.13 16.85 12.93
C GLN A 709 -18.38 16.79 11.42
N ARG A 710 -19.51 17.30 10.95
CA ARG A 710 -19.82 17.37 9.52
C ARG A 710 -18.82 18.29 8.80
N PRO A 711 -18.35 17.91 7.60
CA PRO A 711 -17.51 18.77 6.78
C PRO A 711 -18.23 20.07 6.40
N ASN A 712 -17.51 21.18 6.41
CA ASN A 712 -18.02 22.46 5.91
C ASN A 712 -17.44 22.73 4.52
N ILE A 713 -18.23 22.53 3.47
CA ILE A 713 -17.77 22.65 2.09
C ILE A 713 -18.03 24.07 1.57
N PRO A 714 -16.99 24.86 1.28
CA PRO A 714 -17.17 26.22 0.80
C PRO A 714 -17.66 26.26 -0.66
N GLY A 715 -18.47 27.26 -1.00
CA GLY A 715 -18.93 27.51 -2.37
C GLY A 715 -20.16 26.71 -2.80
N LEU A 716 -21.00 26.30 -1.83
CA LEU A 716 -22.31 25.74 -2.09
C LEU A 716 -23.36 26.84 -1.92
N THR A 717 -24.35 26.91 -2.82
CA THR A 717 -25.57 27.70 -2.60
C THR A 717 -26.56 26.86 -1.80
N PRO A 718 -27.08 27.36 -0.68
CA PRO A 718 -28.10 26.62 0.04
C PRO A 718 -29.33 26.37 -0.87
N PRO A 719 -30.03 25.25 -0.72
CA PRO A 719 -31.17 24.91 -1.55
C PRO A 719 -32.20 26.03 -1.43
N THR A 720 -32.57 26.64 -2.59
CA THR A 720 -33.65 27.61 -2.61
C THR A 720 -34.92 26.87 -2.23
N PRO A 721 -35.62 27.25 -1.14
CA PRO A 721 -36.87 26.61 -0.80
C PRO A 721 -37.81 26.71 -1.99
N PRO A 722 -38.58 25.66 -2.35
CA PRO A 722 -39.50 25.69 -3.47
C PRO A 722 -40.44 26.89 -3.28
N ALA A 723 -40.54 27.74 -4.31
CA ALA A 723 -41.40 28.90 -4.27
C ALA A 723 -42.82 28.45 -3.88
N PRO A 724 -43.46 29.08 -2.89
CA PRO A 724 -44.80 28.70 -2.50
C PRO A 724 -45.70 28.73 -3.74
N PRO A 725 -46.58 27.74 -3.94
CA PRO A 725 -47.47 27.72 -5.09
C PRO A 725 -48.23 29.05 -5.15
N LYS A 726 -48.12 29.72 -6.31
CA LYS A 726 -48.88 30.95 -6.53
C LYS A 726 -50.35 30.67 -6.22
N PRO A 727 -51.00 31.42 -5.30
CA PRO A 727 -52.41 31.22 -5.03
C PRO A 727 -53.17 31.43 -6.34
N LEU A 728 -53.97 30.42 -6.73
CA LEU A 728 -54.91 30.53 -7.84
C LEU A 728 -55.89 31.68 -7.51
N THR A 729 -55.62 32.87 -7.98
CA THR A 729 -56.59 33.98 -7.93
C THR A 729 -57.65 33.69 -8.97
N ASN A 730 -58.68 32.95 -8.56
CA ASN A 730 -59.97 32.92 -9.25
C ASN A 730 -60.68 34.26 -9.08
N THR A 731 -60.18 35.27 -9.77
CA THR A 731 -60.96 36.47 -10.02
C THR A 731 -61.54 36.39 -11.41
N PRO A 732 -62.88 36.27 -11.57
CA PRO A 732 -63.49 36.34 -12.90
C PRO A 732 -63.23 37.70 -13.51
N PRO A 733 -63.06 37.83 -14.85
CA PRO A 733 -62.88 39.14 -15.48
C PRO A 733 -64.14 40.00 -15.33
N PRO A 734 -64.00 41.31 -15.12
CA PRO A 734 -65.15 42.21 -15.07
C PRO A 734 -65.85 42.18 -16.44
N MET A 735 -67.19 42.02 -16.40
CA MET A 735 -68.07 42.16 -17.58
C MET A 735 -67.97 43.56 -18.16
N PRO A 736 -67.87 43.69 -19.51
CA PRO A 736 -67.95 45.02 -20.15
C PRO A 736 -69.32 45.60 -20.00
N GLN A 737 -69.44 46.89 -19.60
CA GLN A 737 -70.60 47.71 -19.66
C GLN A 737 -70.86 48.19 -21.07
#